data_bf4edc085d8d95295104a557a1e446de
#
_entry.id   bf4edc085d8d95295104a557a1e446de
#
_cell.length_a   1.000
_cell.length_b   1.000
_cell.length_c   1.000
_cell.angle_alpha   90.00
_cell.angle_beta   90.00
_cell.angle_gamma   90.00
#
_symmetry.space_group_name_H-M   'P 1'
#
loop_
_entity.id
_entity.type
_entity.pdbx_description
1 polymer ?
#
loop_
_entity_poly.entity_id
_entity_poly.type
_entity_poly.pdbx_seq_one_letter_code
_entity_poly.pdbx_strand_id
1 'polypeptide(L)'
;MELSEALKEHFGYDTFRKGQEAVVRSVLSGRPTIAILPTGGGKSLCYQLPALLLDGTTVVVSPLVALMKDQVDALRARAIAATFVNSSLPESERQERQSALRRGEYRLVYVAPERFKSPSFLSAMGALKVPLLAVDEAHCISAWGHDFRPEYQQIARAREQLRAERVLALTATATPEVRRDIADALELRDPRVFVAGFDRPNLFIEVLRVTGDKDKLGRLVALSRSGGPGIVYAATRKNVEKVVASLRAAGVDALGYHAGMPDAERTSVQERFVRGKAPVIAATNAFGMGVDKADIRFVAHFDVPRSLEAYYQEIGRAGRDGLPSHALLLFNYADVMMQRRMIEAGRPRRDLVERAWGAARELLEGSVDQLAQACSVTVPELSGAVRLLESAGHLERGLGRDGRFFVATPAVAPEDLAVDFELLELRVARERQMLDRLVRFADTRSCRRQNLLRYFGDADAPRGCDACESCKGSRAPEPEEIAPVPRKRKPAEPAVPDDAPYDEQVFEKLRSLRTALARESRVPPYVVFHDSTLRELARALPRDEKSFLAVKGAGPGRWQRYGERVVAITRTTAPSDSTPVVSEPGAQRDLGFEPVPVRKKVPAGGDDYGPAPRAPSSDLWALDAAGATLNEMCTRLRKTAAEVASELADGARAGKTVDVARLLGTDRVEAIRAAARGAEGDVVAVRRRLPFPAALAEIRLALTRPDGSTG
;
A
#
# COMPACT_ATOMS: atom_id res chain seq x y z
N MET A 1 -27.80 -7.47 32.62
CA MET A 1 -26.52 -8.23 32.66
C MET A 1 -25.38 -7.22 32.66
N GLU A 2 -24.54 -7.28 33.64
CA GLU A 2 -23.31 -6.46 33.69
C GLU A 2 -22.39 -6.85 32.53
N LEU A 3 -21.68 -5.88 31.95
CA LEU A 3 -20.79 -6.16 30.80
C LEU A 3 -19.66 -7.15 31.11
N SER A 4 -19.21 -7.16 32.36
CA SER A 4 -18.21 -8.12 32.87
C SER A 4 -18.78 -9.56 32.93
N GLU A 5 -20.04 -9.71 33.31
CA GLU A 5 -20.74 -11.02 33.29
C GLU A 5 -20.89 -11.54 31.86
N ALA A 6 -21.34 -10.68 30.92
CA ALA A 6 -21.46 -11.03 29.52
C ALA A 6 -20.09 -11.40 28.88
N LEU A 7 -19.03 -10.69 29.26
CA LEU A 7 -17.68 -10.98 28.80
C LEU A 7 -17.22 -12.36 29.27
N LYS A 8 -17.48 -12.67 30.54
CA LYS A 8 -17.12 -13.98 31.10
C LYS A 8 -17.93 -15.11 30.52
N GLU A 9 -19.25 -14.93 30.39
CA GLU A 9 -20.17 -15.93 29.86
C GLU A 9 -19.85 -16.30 28.39
N HIS A 10 -19.68 -15.30 27.53
CA HIS A 10 -19.55 -15.56 26.09
C HIS A 10 -18.11 -15.77 25.62
N PHE A 11 -17.12 -15.18 26.30
CA PHE A 11 -15.71 -15.20 25.87
C PHE A 11 -14.75 -15.84 26.87
N GLY A 12 -15.17 -16.07 28.13
CA GLY A 12 -14.36 -16.66 29.18
C GLY A 12 -13.31 -15.72 29.75
N TYR A 13 -13.43 -14.41 29.53
CA TYR A 13 -12.51 -13.42 30.07
C TYR A 13 -13.06 -12.77 31.33
N ASP A 14 -12.24 -12.65 32.38
CA ASP A 14 -12.65 -12.04 33.65
C ASP A 14 -12.63 -10.49 33.59
N THR A 15 -11.81 -9.90 32.72
CA THR A 15 -11.62 -8.45 32.62
C THR A 15 -11.43 -7.98 31.20
N PHE A 16 -11.87 -6.76 30.92
CA PHE A 16 -11.57 -6.06 29.67
C PHE A 16 -10.12 -5.59 29.63
N ARG A 17 -9.54 -5.58 28.44
CA ARG A 17 -8.28 -4.87 28.21
C ARG A 17 -8.51 -3.36 28.20
N LYS A 18 -7.43 -2.59 28.42
CA LYS A 18 -7.48 -1.12 28.44
C LYS A 18 -8.20 -0.56 27.21
N GLY A 19 -9.26 0.21 27.45
CA GLY A 19 -10.06 0.87 26.42
C GLY A 19 -11.23 0.05 25.85
N GLN A 20 -11.23 -1.27 25.94
CA GLN A 20 -12.30 -2.10 25.35
C GLN A 20 -13.67 -1.83 25.95
N GLU A 21 -13.78 -1.79 27.28
CA GLU A 21 -15.07 -1.56 27.97
C GLU A 21 -15.68 -0.23 27.59
N ALA A 22 -14.88 0.84 27.55
CA ALA A 22 -15.34 2.17 27.18
C ALA A 22 -15.89 2.20 25.73
N VAL A 23 -15.23 1.49 24.80
CA VAL A 23 -15.70 1.33 23.41
C VAL A 23 -17.01 0.56 23.37
N VAL A 24 -17.11 -0.58 24.06
CA VAL A 24 -18.34 -1.41 24.12
C VAL A 24 -19.51 -0.59 24.68
N ARG A 25 -19.32 0.12 25.78
CA ARG A 25 -20.34 1.00 26.37
C ARG A 25 -20.79 2.10 25.41
N SER A 26 -19.86 2.71 24.68
CA SER A 26 -20.17 3.73 23.68
C SER A 26 -21.03 3.18 22.54
N VAL A 27 -20.67 2.01 22.02
CA VAL A 27 -21.43 1.32 20.96
C VAL A 27 -22.85 0.99 21.44
N LEU A 28 -22.99 0.39 22.62
CA LEU A 28 -24.28 0.03 23.20
C LEU A 28 -25.16 1.25 23.48
N SER A 29 -24.58 2.39 23.84
CA SER A 29 -25.31 3.65 24.01
C SER A 29 -25.81 4.28 22.70
N GLY A 30 -25.52 3.69 21.53
CA GLY A 30 -25.95 4.19 20.23
C GLY A 30 -25.08 5.32 19.66
N ARG A 31 -23.97 5.70 20.30
CA ARG A 31 -23.10 6.75 19.79
C ARG A 31 -22.18 6.25 18.68
N PRO A 32 -22.03 6.98 17.56
CA PRO A 32 -21.00 6.70 16.58
C PRO A 32 -19.63 6.63 17.25
N THR A 33 -18.87 5.58 16.99
CA THR A 33 -17.64 5.32 17.74
C THR A 33 -16.48 5.04 16.80
N ILE A 34 -15.34 5.68 17.04
CA ILE A 34 -14.07 5.40 16.39
C ILE A 34 -13.11 4.89 17.46
N ALA A 35 -12.61 3.66 17.30
CA ALA A 35 -11.70 3.04 18.26
C ALA A 35 -10.33 2.75 17.63
N ILE A 36 -9.30 3.38 18.16
CA ILE A 36 -7.91 3.17 17.75
C ILE A 36 -7.24 2.35 18.84
N LEU A 37 -7.14 1.05 18.59
CA LEU A 37 -6.60 0.06 19.51
C LEU A 37 -5.46 -0.70 18.81
N PRO A 38 -4.35 -1.01 19.48
CA PRO A 38 -3.17 -1.62 18.86
C PRO A 38 -3.46 -3.02 18.30
N THR A 39 -2.59 -3.49 17.43
CA THR A 39 -2.57 -4.90 17.01
C THR A 39 -2.40 -5.79 18.26
N GLY A 40 -3.22 -6.84 18.38
CA GLY A 40 -3.26 -7.67 19.60
C GLY A 40 -4.04 -7.06 20.78
N GLY A 41 -4.57 -5.84 20.66
CA GLY A 41 -5.41 -5.18 21.67
C GLY A 41 -6.82 -5.77 21.82
N GLY A 42 -7.17 -6.80 21.04
CA GLY A 42 -8.50 -7.43 21.11
C GLY A 42 -9.61 -6.59 20.49
N LYS A 43 -9.34 -5.88 19.38
CA LYS A 43 -10.32 -5.07 18.63
C LYS A 43 -11.62 -5.79 18.33
N SER A 44 -11.54 -7.07 17.96
CA SER A 44 -12.71 -7.88 17.57
C SER A 44 -13.74 -7.97 18.68
N LEU A 45 -13.33 -8.03 19.95
CA LEU A 45 -14.23 -8.06 21.09
C LEU A 45 -15.16 -6.83 21.16
N CYS A 46 -14.68 -5.67 20.70
CA CYS A 46 -15.42 -4.40 20.73
C CYS A 46 -16.68 -4.40 19.83
N TYR A 47 -16.78 -5.31 18.87
CA TYR A 47 -18.00 -5.52 18.09
C TYR A 47 -18.63 -6.91 18.33
N GLN A 48 -17.86 -7.92 18.71
CA GLN A 48 -18.38 -9.26 18.95
C GLN A 48 -19.27 -9.30 20.20
N LEU A 49 -18.84 -8.67 21.29
CA LEU A 49 -19.67 -8.63 22.50
C LEU A 49 -20.96 -7.82 22.30
N PRO A 50 -20.94 -6.58 21.74
CA PRO A 50 -22.18 -5.90 21.38
C PRO A 50 -23.09 -6.67 20.45
N ALA A 51 -22.56 -7.44 19.49
CA ALA A 51 -23.35 -8.25 18.58
C ALA A 51 -24.20 -9.32 19.30
N LEU A 52 -23.76 -9.79 20.45
CA LEU A 52 -24.50 -10.75 21.27
C LEU A 52 -25.57 -10.10 22.15
N LEU A 53 -25.33 -8.85 22.54
CA LEU A 53 -26.22 -8.07 23.40
C LEU A 53 -27.29 -7.29 22.63
N LEU A 54 -27.08 -7.05 21.34
CA LEU A 54 -28.03 -6.35 20.46
C LEU A 54 -28.91 -7.36 19.71
N ASP A 55 -30.16 -7.00 19.45
CA ASP A 55 -31.07 -7.83 18.67
C ASP A 55 -30.92 -7.57 17.18
N GLY A 56 -30.63 -8.62 16.40
CA GLY A 56 -30.42 -8.61 14.95
C GLY A 56 -29.05 -9.17 14.55
N THR A 57 -28.62 -8.83 13.33
CA THR A 57 -27.33 -9.29 12.75
C THR A 57 -26.34 -8.14 12.66
N THR A 58 -25.23 -8.25 13.36
CA THR A 58 -24.11 -7.27 13.22
C THR A 58 -23.35 -7.55 11.92
N VAL A 59 -23.18 -6.51 11.11
CA VAL A 59 -22.39 -6.54 9.88
C VAL A 59 -20.99 -6.05 10.17
N VAL A 60 -19.98 -6.88 9.88
CA VAL A 60 -18.57 -6.54 10.06
C VAL A 60 -17.90 -6.44 8.69
N VAL A 61 -17.50 -5.22 8.31
CA VAL A 61 -16.74 -5.00 7.07
C VAL A 61 -15.26 -5.21 7.38
N SER A 62 -14.62 -6.12 6.66
CA SER A 62 -13.19 -6.40 6.81
C SER A 62 -12.52 -6.56 5.44
N PRO A 63 -11.27 -6.11 5.25
CA PRO A 63 -10.59 -6.18 3.95
C PRO A 63 -9.92 -7.56 3.70
N LEU A 64 -10.00 -8.49 4.66
CA LEU A 64 -9.14 -9.66 4.73
C LEU A 64 -9.95 -10.95 4.78
N VAL A 65 -10.03 -11.60 3.63
CA VAL A 65 -10.76 -12.88 3.45
C VAL A 65 -10.26 -13.98 4.40
N ALA A 66 -8.95 -14.12 4.57
CA ALA A 66 -8.36 -15.12 5.46
C ALA A 66 -8.74 -14.86 6.94
N LEU A 67 -8.66 -13.60 7.38
CA LEU A 67 -9.02 -13.21 8.74
C LEU A 67 -10.51 -13.44 9.04
N MET A 68 -11.40 -13.22 8.06
CA MET A 68 -12.83 -13.48 8.21
C MET A 68 -13.08 -14.93 8.58
N LYS A 69 -12.42 -15.87 7.89
CA LYS A 69 -12.56 -17.30 8.16
C LYS A 69 -12.12 -17.62 9.59
N ASP A 70 -10.93 -17.18 9.99
CA ASP A 70 -10.40 -17.45 11.34
C ASP A 70 -11.31 -16.89 12.44
N GLN A 71 -11.84 -15.66 12.25
CA GLN A 71 -12.79 -15.06 13.18
C GLN A 71 -14.09 -15.84 13.28
N VAL A 72 -14.65 -16.27 12.14
CA VAL A 72 -15.89 -17.07 12.11
C VAL A 72 -15.68 -18.43 12.74
N ASP A 73 -14.56 -19.10 12.44
CA ASP A 73 -14.25 -20.41 13.02
C ASP A 73 -14.09 -20.32 14.56
N ALA A 74 -13.42 -19.28 15.05
CA ALA A 74 -13.28 -19.01 16.48
C ALA A 74 -14.61 -18.70 17.19
N LEU A 75 -15.53 -17.99 16.52
CA LEU A 75 -16.87 -17.70 17.04
C LEU A 75 -17.74 -18.96 17.06
N ARG A 76 -17.72 -19.76 15.99
CA ARG A 76 -18.45 -21.04 15.92
C ARG A 76 -17.98 -22.04 16.97
N ALA A 77 -16.67 -22.08 17.26
CA ALA A 77 -16.12 -22.90 18.34
C ALA A 77 -16.67 -22.51 19.72
N ARG A 78 -17.22 -21.29 19.87
CA ARG A 78 -17.93 -20.80 21.06
C ARG A 78 -19.46 -20.88 20.93
N ALA A 79 -19.97 -21.63 19.98
CA ALA A 79 -21.41 -21.75 19.68
C ALA A 79 -22.07 -20.39 19.29
N ILE A 80 -21.31 -19.41 18.83
CA ILE A 80 -21.82 -18.14 18.33
C ILE A 80 -22.11 -18.27 16.83
N ALA A 81 -23.36 -18.02 16.43
CA ALA A 81 -23.79 -18.09 15.05
C ALA A 81 -23.17 -16.96 14.21
N ALA A 82 -22.11 -17.27 13.47
CA ALA A 82 -21.39 -16.33 12.62
C ALA A 82 -21.13 -16.91 11.22
N THR A 83 -21.04 -16.03 10.23
CA THR A 83 -20.69 -16.41 8.86
C THR A 83 -19.86 -15.32 8.18
N PHE A 84 -19.32 -15.63 6.99
CA PHE A 84 -18.69 -14.65 6.11
C PHE A 84 -19.21 -14.80 4.68
N VAL A 85 -19.23 -13.68 3.94
CA VAL A 85 -19.61 -13.64 2.52
C VAL A 85 -18.54 -12.86 1.76
N ASN A 86 -17.80 -13.56 0.91
CA ASN A 86 -16.75 -13.00 0.07
C ASN A 86 -16.72 -13.64 -1.32
N SER A 87 -15.80 -13.22 -2.18
CA SER A 87 -15.67 -13.71 -3.57
C SER A 87 -15.03 -15.09 -3.69
N SER A 88 -14.39 -15.62 -2.64
CA SER A 88 -13.71 -16.91 -2.67
C SER A 88 -14.65 -18.11 -2.46
N LEU A 89 -15.90 -17.87 -2.03
CA LEU A 89 -16.88 -18.92 -1.81
C LEU A 89 -17.45 -19.43 -3.14
N PRO A 90 -17.65 -20.76 -3.28
CA PRO A 90 -18.44 -21.33 -4.36
C PRO A 90 -19.85 -20.69 -4.40
N GLU A 91 -20.43 -20.62 -5.61
CA GLU A 91 -21.74 -19.96 -5.80
C GLU A 91 -22.84 -20.61 -4.94
N SER A 92 -22.90 -21.94 -4.89
CA SER A 92 -23.88 -22.68 -4.11
C SER A 92 -23.82 -22.36 -2.62
N GLU A 93 -22.60 -22.35 -2.06
CA GLU A 93 -22.38 -22.02 -0.65
C GLU A 93 -22.71 -20.57 -0.34
N ARG A 94 -22.40 -19.67 -1.27
CA ARG A 94 -22.72 -18.24 -1.15
C ARG A 94 -24.24 -18.03 -1.11
N GLN A 95 -24.99 -18.70 -1.98
CA GLN A 95 -26.46 -18.62 -2.01
C GLN A 95 -27.10 -19.22 -0.74
N GLU A 96 -26.58 -20.33 -0.23
CA GLU A 96 -27.02 -20.92 1.02
C GLU A 96 -26.84 -19.97 2.20
N ARG A 97 -25.63 -19.39 2.35
CA ARG A 97 -25.32 -18.42 3.40
C ARG A 97 -26.17 -17.16 3.29
N GLN A 98 -26.44 -16.66 2.08
CA GLN A 98 -27.32 -15.52 1.88
C GLN A 98 -28.78 -15.85 2.24
N SER A 99 -29.23 -17.07 1.96
CA SER A 99 -30.57 -17.52 2.36
C SER A 99 -30.71 -17.65 3.88
N ALA A 100 -29.70 -18.19 4.54
CA ALA A 100 -29.66 -18.29 6.01
C ALA A 100 -29.58 -16.87 6.66
N LEU A 101 -28.84 -15.92 6.03
CA LEU A 101 -28.85 -14.52 6.44
C LEU A 101 -30.26 -13.91 6.40
N ARG A 102 -31.00 -14.10 5.29
CA ARG A 102 -32.38 -13.59 5.18
C ARG A 102 -33.33 -14.15 6.27
N ARG A 103 -33.05 -15.34 6.77
CA ARG A 103 -33.81 -15.96 7.89
C ARG A 103 -33.35 -15.47 9.25
N GLY A 104 -32.30 -14.61 9.32
CA GLY A 104 -31.78 -14.08 10.59
C GLY A 104 -31.02 -15.10 11.45
N GLU A 105 -30.46 -16.15 10.83
CA GLU A 105 -29.79 -17.25 11.54
C GLU A 105 -28.42 -16.87 12.12
N TYR A 106 -27.87 -15.71 11.77
CA TYR A 106 -26.54 -15.29 12.20
C TYR A 106 -26.57 -14.04 13.09
N ARG A 107 -25.79 -14.06 14.16
CA ARG A 107 -25.52 -12.88 15.00
C ARG A 107 -24.48 -11.95 14.38
N LEU A 108 -23.51 -12.51 13.66
CA LEU A 108 -22.46 -11.74 12.96
C LEU A 108 -22.30 -12.24 11.53
N VAL A 109 -22.15 -11.30 10.61
CA VAL A 109 -21.73 -11.57 9.24
C VAL A 109 -20.50 -10.72 8.88
N TYR A 110 -19.43 -11.37 8.46
CA TYR A 110 -18.24 -10.69 7.93
C TYR A 110 -18.38 -10.53 6.42
N VAL A 111 -18.14 -9.33 5.94
CA VAL A 111 -18.35 -8.95 4.53
C VAL A 111 -17.11 -8.25 3.99
N ALA A 112 -16.66 -8.67 2.81
CA ALA A 112 -15.65 -7.95 2.08
C ALA A 112 -16.27 -6.69 1.41
N PRO A 113 -15.58 -5.54 1.45
CA PRO A 113 -16.16 -4.25 1.01
C PRO A 113 -16.62 -4.24 -0.45
N GLU A 114 -15.98 -5.02 -1.34
CA GLU A 114 -16.38 -5.17 -2.74
C GLU A 114 -17.77 -5.82 -2.92
N ARG A 115 -18.29 -6.51 -1.90
CA ARG A 115 -19.62 -7.11 -1.95
C ARG A 115 -20.76 -6.07 -1.98
N PHE A 116 -20.51 -4.88 -1.47
CA PHE A 116 -21.47 -3.78 -1.52
C PHE A 116 -21.69 -3.22 -2.94
N LYS A 117 -20.88 -3.63 -3.93
CA LYS A 117 -21.14 -3.36 -5.35
C LYS A 117 -22.27 -4.24 -5.94
N SER A 118 -22.64 -5.35 -5.27
CA SER A 118 -23.62 -6.31 -5.76
C SER A 118 -25.05 -5.92 -5.34
N PRO A 119 -25.94 -5.53 -6.26
CA PRO A 119 -27.32 -5.19 -5.91
C PRO A 119 -28.08 -6.36 -5.26
N SER A 120 -27.84 -7.58 -5.71
CA SER A 120 -28.45 -8.79 -5.14
C SER A 120 -28.03 -9.03 -3.69
N PHE A 121 -26.78 -8.75 -3.37
CA PHE A 121 -26.26 -8.82 -2.00
C PHE A 121 -26.89 -7.74 -1.12
N LEU A 122 -26.94 -6.51 -1.57
CA LEU A 122 -27.55 -5.39 -0.84
C LEU A 122 -29.05 -5.64 -0.59
N SER A 123 -29.76 -6.14 -1.59
CA SER A 123 -31.17 -6.53 -1.44
C SER A 123 -31.35 -7.63 -0.38
N ALA A 124 -30.46 -8.63 -0.36
CA ALA A 124 -30.49 -9.68 0.66
C ALA A 124 -30.24 -9.14 2.07
N MET A 125 -29.32 -8.18 2.18
CA MET A 125 -28.97 -7.55 3.45
C MET A 125 -30.01 -6.53 3.93
N GLY A 126 -30.73 -5.86 3.02
CA GLY A 126 -31.74 -4.86 3.34
C GLY A 126 -32.99 -5.41 4.07
N ALA A 127 -33.18 -6.74 4.05
CA ALA A 127 -34.20 -7.41 4.83
C ALA A 127 -33.82 -7.67 6.29
N LEU A 128 -32.54 -7.46 6.65
CA LEU A 128 -32.04 -7.73 8.00
C LEU A 128 -32.23 -6.52 8.93
N LYS A 129 -32.48 -6.80 10.19
CA LYS A 129 -32.27 -5.81 11.26
C LYS A 129 -30.77 -5.75 11.54
N VAL A 130 -30.13 -4.60 11.22
CA VAL A 130 -28.70 -4.37 11.42
C VAL A 130 -28.50 -3.40 12.58
N PRO A 131 -28.35 -3.89 13.82
CA PRO A 131 -28.19 -3.04 14.99
C PRO A 131 -26.79 -2.39 15.04
N LEU A 132 -25.81 -2.98 14.38
CA LEU A 132 -24.41 -2.49 14.36
C LEU A 132 -23.72 -2.79 13.03
N LEU A 133 -23.12 -1.76 12.46
CA LEU A 133 -22.13 -1.86 11.39
C LEU A 133 -20.75 -1.61 12.00
N ALA A 134 -19.91 -2.63 12.01
CA ALA A 134 -18.51 -2.54 12.42
C ALA A 134 -17.61 -2.47 11.19
N VAL A 135 -16.74 -1.47 11.12
CA VAL A 135 -15.77 -1.29 10.03
C VAL A 135 -14.38 -1.58 10.59
N ASP A 136 -13.88 -2.78 10.31
CA ASP A 136 -12.53 -3.18 10.70
C ASP A 136 -11.50 -2.64 9.71
N GLU A 137 -10.28 -2.39 10.20
CA GLU A 137 -9.21 -1.70 9.47
C GLU A 137 -9.70 -0.40 8.79
N ALA A 138 -10.48 0.39 9.52
CA ALA A 138 -11.14 1.60 9.01
C ALA A 138 -10.18 2.63 8.40
N HIS A 139 -8.87 2.55 8.68
CA HIS A 139 -7.86 3.38 8.02
C HIS A 139 -7.82 3.17 6.50
N CYS A 140 -8.32 2.03 5.99
CA CYS A 140 -8.46 1.77 4.56
C CYS A 140 -9.44 2.71 3.84
N ILE A 141 -10.30 3.40 4.57
CA ILE A 141 -11.25 4.40 4.03
C ILE A 141 -10.54 5.67 3.57
N SER A 142 -9.49 6.04 4.30
CA SER A 142 -8.80 7.31 4.11
C SER A 142 -7.80 7.24 2.97
N ALA A 143 -7.90 8.14 2.01
CA ALA A 143 -6.88 8.34 0.98
C ALA A 143 -5.52 8.76 1.60
N TRP A 144 -5.53 9.21 2.85
CA TRP A 144 -4.37 9.57 3.65
C TRP A 144 -3.84 8.38 4.49
N GLY A 145 -4.56 7.24 4.51
CA GLY A 145 -4.13 6.01 5.17
C GLY A 145 -3.01 5.31 4.39
N HIS A 146 -2.27 4.46 5.07
CA HIS A 146 -1.15 3.71 4.48
C HIS A 146 -1.59 2.50 3.61
N ASP A 147 -2.85 2.09 3.70
CA ASP A 147 -3.47 0.99 2.93
C ASP A 147 -4.86 1.42 2.42
N PHE A 148 -4.88 2.50 1.63
CA PHE A 148 -6.14 2.99 1.06
C PHE A 148 -6.76 1.97 0.10
N ARG A 149 -8.07 1.71 0.28
CA ARG A 149 -8.87 0.82 -0.55
C ARG A 149 -10.12 1.54 -1.05
N PRO A 150 -10.23 1.79 -2.37
CA PRO A 150 -11.38 2.51 -2.95
C PRO A 150 -12.74 1.88 -2.60
N GLU A 151 -12.77 0.55 -2.42
CA GLU A 151 -13.98 -0.18 -2.06
C GLU A 151 -14.58 0.25 -0.72
N TYR A 152 -13.76 0.75 0.20
CA TYR A 152 -14.21 1.26 1.50
C TYR A 152 -15.02 2.56 1.39
N GLN A 153 -14.87 3.33 0.32
CA GLN A 153 -15.66 4.56 0.11
C GLN A 153 -17.16 4.31 -0.07
N GLN A 154 -17.54 3.05 -0.37
CA GLN A 154 -18.95 2.67 -0.53
C GLN A 154 -19.65 2.35 0.80
N ILE A 155 -18.89 2.27 1.91
CA ILE A 155 -19.44 1.85 3.21
C ILE A 155 -20.47 2.85 3.75
N ALA A 156 -20.30 4.15 3.52
CA ALA A 156 -21.31 5.14 3.92
C ALA A 156 -22.66 4.88 3.24
N ARG A 157 -22.65 4.68 1.92
CA ARG A 157 -23.85 4.33 1.15
C ARG A 157 -24.44 2.98 1.59
N ALA A 158 -23.56 1.99 1.85
CA ALA A 158 -24.01 0.70 2.36
C ALA A 158 -24.67 0.82 3.74
N ARG A 159 -24.15 1.67 4.64
CA ARG A 159 -24.74 1.99 5.94
C ARG A 159 -26.18 2.46 5.82
N GLU A 160 -26.45 3.41 4.91
CA GLU A 160 -27.81 3.92 4.66
C GLU A 160 -28.74 2.82 4.17
N GLN A 161 -28.30 2.02 3.19
CA GLN A 161 -29.08 0.92 2.62
C GLN A 161 -29.38 -0.18 3.64
N LEU A 162 -28.41 -0.46 4.52
CA LEU A 162 -28.55 -1.42 5.63
C LEU A 162 -29.37 -0.85 6.80
N ARG A 163 -29.65 0.44 6.81
CA ARG A 163 -30.30 1.14 7.93
C ARG A 163 -29.61 0.86 9.27
N ALA A 164 -28.26 0.81 9.25
CA ALA A 164 -27.49 0.45 10.43
C ALA A 164 -27.66 1.51 11.53
N GLU A 165 -28.17 1.08 12.69
CA GLU A 165 -28.49 1.98 13.81
C GLU A 165 -27.22 2.55 14.44
N ARG A 166 -26.16 1.75 14.55
CA ARG A 166 -24.89 2.06 15.21
C ARG A 166 -23.73 1.83 14.27
N VAL A 167 -22.68 2.65 14.40
CA VAL A 167 -21.45 2.48 13.65
C VAL A 167 -20.26 2.45 14.59
N LEU A 168 -19.39 1.45 14.40
CA LEU A 168 -18.10 1.32 15.07
C LEU A 168 -17.00 1.20 14.02
N ALA A 169 -16.12 2.18 13.93
CA ALA A 169 -14.91 2.12 13.12
C ALA A 169 -13.71 1.73 13.99
N LEU A 170 -12.98 0.68 13.57
CA LEU A 170 -11.82 0.17 14.31
C LEU A 170 -10.58 0.17 13.43
N THR A 171 -9.45 0.53 14.02
CA THR A 171 -8.15 0.40 13.39
C THR A 171 -7.04 0.30 14.43
N ALA A 172 -5.87 -0.19 14.01
CA ALA A 172 -4.66 -0.16 14.85
C ALA A 172 -3.82 1.11 14.61
N THR A 173 -3.99 1.78 13.49
CA THR A 173 -3.08 2.83 13.00
C THR A 173 -3.90 3.95 12.38
N ALA A 174 -4.16 5.02 13.13
CA ALA A 174 -4.79 6.22 12.61
C ALA A 174 -4.22 7.47 13.26
N THR A 175 -3.58 8.31 12.46
CA THR A 175 -3.18 9.65 12.87
C THR A 175 -4.42 10.54 13.09
N PRO A 176 -4.31 11.70 13.74
CA PRO A 176 -5.43 12.62 13.90
C PRO A 176 -6.10 13.01 12.57
N GLU A 177 -5.33 13.13 11.48
CA GLU A 177 -5.86 13.39 10.14
C GLU A 177 -6.71 12.22 9.63
N VAL A 178 -6.18 10.99 9.73
CA VAL A 178 -6.91 9.78 9.30
C VAL A 178 -8.18 9.57 10.10
N ARG A 179 -8.21 9.95 11.40
CA ARG A 179 -9.43 9.86 12.23
C ARG A 179 -10.53 10.79 11.71
N ARG A 180 -10.18 12.01 11.30
CA ARG A 180 -11.12 12.95 10.68
C ARG A 180 -11.67 12.39 9.38
N ASP A 181 -10.80 11.91 8.51
CA ASP A 181 -11.22 11.29 7.25
C ASP A 181 -12.17 10.10 7.45
N ILE A 182 -11.91 9.25 8.46
CA ILE A 182 -12.81 8.13 8.81
C ILE A 182 -14.17 8.68 9.22
N ALA A 183 -14.21 9.73 10.05
CA ALA A 183 -15.47 10.34 10.48
C ALA A 183 -16.24 10.94 9.30
N ASP A 184 -15.55 11.68 8.44
CA ASP A 184 -16.15 12.34 7.27
C ASP A 184 -16.64 11.32 6.24
N ALA A 185 -15.80 10.33 5.91
CA ALA A 185 -16.11 9.32 4.90
C ALA A 185 -17.23 8.34 5.33
N LEU A 186 -17.42 8.13 6.63
CA LEU A 186 -18.54 7.35 7.19
C LEU A 186 -19.71 8.24 7.60
N GLU A 187 -19.65 9.54 7.37
CA GLU A 187 -20.67 10.54 7.74
C GLU A 187 -21.07 10.45 9.22
N LEU A 188 -20.08 10.29 10.10
CA LEU A 188 -20.30 10.17 11.54
C LEU A 188 -20.42 11.57 12.16
N ARG A 189 -21.59 11.90 12.71
CA ARG A 189 -21.81 13.15 13.41
C ARG A 189 -21.35 13.01 14.87
N ASP A 190 -20.43 13.85 15.30
CA ASP A 190 -19.86 13.88 16.66
C ASP A 190 -19.46 12.48 17.20
N PRO A 191 -18.57 11.75 16.51
CA PRO A 191 -18.19 10.42 16.95
C PRO A 191 -17.36 10.46 18.22
N ARG A 192 -17.59 9.53 19.13
CA ARG A 192 -16.67 9.30 20.24
C ARG A 192 -15.39 8.63 19.72
N VAL A 193 -14.26 9.28 19.98
CA VAL A 193 -12.94 8.77 19.58
C VAL A 193 -12.21 8.21 20.79
N PHE A 194 -11.90 6.92 20.76
CA PHE A 194 -11.10 6.25 21.76
C PHE A 194 -9.73 5.94 21.21
N VAL A 195 -8.71 6.42 21.90
CA VAL A 195 -7.29 6.16 21.55
C VAL A 195 -6.66 5.50 22.77
N ALA A 196 -6.33 4.23 22.68
CA ALA A 196 -5.79 3.53 23.82
C ALA A 196 -4.79 2.45 23.42
N GLY A 197 -3.83 2.20 24.31
CA GLY A 197 -2.97 1.03 24.24
C GLY A 197 -1.89 1.05 23.16
N PHE A 198 -1.53 2.21 22.62
CA PHE A 198 -0.37 2.30 21.70
C PHE A 198 0.93 1.91 22.36
N ASP A 199 1.04 2.09 23.66
CA ASP A 199 2.24 1.72 24.38
C ASP A 199 2.36 0.19 24.53
N ARG A 200 3.49 -0.34 24.10
CA ARG A 200 3.87 -1.74 24.20
C ARG A 200 5.16 -1.84 25.01
N PRO A 201 5.10 -1.78 26.34
CA PRO A 201 6.30 -1.70 27.21
C PRO A 201 7.23 -2.91 27.06
N ASN A 202 6.71 -4.06 26.64
CA ASN A 202 7.47 -5.27 26.40
C ASN A 202 8.25 -5.29 25.06
N LEU A 203 8.06 -4.30 24.16
CA LEU A 203 8.83 -4.21 22.93
C LEU A 203 10.05 -3.30 23.12
N PHE A 204 11.25 -3.86 22.90
CA PHE A 204 12.46 -3.06 22.77
C PHE A 204 12.58 -2.56 21.33
N ILE A 205 12.44 -1.24 21.12
CA ILE A 205 12.45 -0.62 19.80
C ILE A 205 13.86 -0.14 19.50
N GLU A 206 14.43 -0.62 18.40
CA GLU A 206 15.80 -0.30 18.02
C GLU A 206 15.92 0.04 16.53
N VAL A 207 16.61 1.14 16.24
CA VAL A 207 17.01 1.53 14.89
C VAL A 207 18.54 1.48 14.81
N LEU A 208 19.05 0.55 14.02
CA LEU A 208 20.48 0.36 13.85
C LEU A 208 20.91 0.78 12.46
N ARG A 209 21.85 1.71 12.36
CA ARG A 209 22.45 2.10 11.07
C ARG A 209 23.42 1.02 10.61
N VAL A 210 23.25 0.58 9.37
CA VAL A 210 24.03 -0.50 8.77
C VAL A 210 24.66 -0.07 7.46
N THR A 211 25.83 -0.62 7.15
CA THR A 211 26.63 -0.22 5.99
C THR A 211 26.19 -0.88 4.69
N GLY A 212 25.49 -2.02 4.76
CA GLY A 212 25.02 -2.75 3.59
C GLY A 212 24.48 -4.14 3.91
N ASP A 213 24.20 -4.89 2.86
CA ASP A 213 23.52 -6.19 2.97
C ASP A 213 24.30 -7.23 3.76
N LYS A 214 25.65 -7.22 3.70
CA LYS A 214 26.48 -8.18 4.46
C LYS A 214 26.31 -7.95 5.96
N ASP A 215 26.38 -6.70 6.42
CA ASP A 215 26.16 -6.32 7.82
C ASP A 215 24.72 -6.68 8.25
N LYS A 216 23.70 -6.34 7.44
CA LYS A 216 22.31 -6.71 7.72
C LYS A 216 22.13 -8.22 7.91
N LEU A 217 22.64 -9.02 6.98
CA LEU A 217 22.50 -10.47 7.00
C LEU A 217 23.23 -11.11 8.20
N GLY A 218 24.45 -10.65 8.51
CA GLY A 218 25.20 -11.13 9.67
C GLY A 218 24.45 -10.89 10.98
N ARG A 219 23.85 -9.71 11.14
CA ARG A 219 23.04 -9.38 12.33
C ARG A 219 21.75 -10.19 12.39
N LEU A 220 21.09 -10.44 11.25
CA LEU A 220 19.89 -11.29 11.19
C LEU A 220 20.21 -12.75 11.55
N VAL A 221 21.37 -13.29 11.14
CA VAL A 221 21.81 -14.63 11.54
C VAL A 221 22.01 -14.69 13.06
N ALA A 222 22.75 -13.75 13.63
CA ALA A 222 23.00 -13.69 15.07
C ALA A 222 21.68 -13.54 15.88
N LEU A 223 20.79 -12.64 15.44
CA LEU A 223 19.47 -12.43 16.06
C LEU A 223 18.60 -13.69 15.97
N SER A 224 18.61 -14.38 14.84
CA SER A 224 17.80 -15.58 14.63
C SER A 224 18.26 -16.78 15.46
N ARG A 225 19.55 -16.85 15.80
CA ARG A 225 20.09 -17.89 16.67
C ARG A 225 19.77 -17.68 18.15
N SER A 226 19.75 -16.44 18.59
CA SER A 226 19.57 -16.08 20.00
C SER A 226 18.16 -15.64 20.36
N GLY A 227 17.38 -15.14 19.37
CA GLY A 227 16.16 -14.38 19.62
C GLY A 227 14.86 -15.19 19.70
N GLY A 228 14.85 -16.50 19.40
CA GLY A 228 13.61 -17.30 19.33
C GLY A 228 12.79 -17.05 18.05
N PRO A 229 11.47 -17.35 18.06
CA PRO A 229 10.63 -17.19 16.87
C PRO A 229 10.56 -15.74 16.40
N GLY A 230 10.76 -15.50 15.08
CA GLY A 230 10.82 -14.14 14.55
C GLY A 230 10.34 -13.98 13.13
N ILE A 231 10.05 -12.71 12.78
CA ILE A 231 9.68 -12.28 11.44
C ILE A 231 10.76 -11.32 10.93
N VAL A 232 11.19 -11.52 9.67
CA VAL A 232 12.08 -10.60 8.97
C VAL A 232 11.33 -10.00 7.78
N TYR A 233 11.05 -8.71 7.83
CA TYR A 233 10.40 -8.01 6.71
C TYR A 233 11.41 -7.52 5.68
N ALA A 234 11.11 -7.78 4.40
CA ALA A 234 11.86 -7.28 3.27
C ALA A 234 10.92 -6.69 2.21
N ALA A 235 11.36 -5.63 1.53
CA ALA A 235 10.51 -4.88 0.59
C ALA A 235 10.26 -5.63 -0.72
N THR A 236 11.13 -6.55 -1.12
CA THR A 236 11.05 -7.24 -2.41
C THR A 236 11.14 -8.76 -2.26
N ARG A 237 10.54 -9.50 -3.21
CA ARG A 237 10.65 -10.97 -3.31
C ARG A 237 12.10 -11.41 -3.30
N LYS A 238 12.95 -10.75 -4.10
CA LYS A 238 14.37 -11.03 -4.20
C LYS A 238 15.11 -10.91 -2.86
N ASN A 239 14.75 -9.89 -2.04
CA ASN A 239 15.34 -9.71 -0.73
C ASN A 239 14.83 -10.76 0.27
N VAL A 240 13.55 -11.18 0.18
CA VAL A 240 13.04 -12.33 0.95
C VAL A 240 13.84 -13.59 0.66
N GLU A 241 13.99 -13.95 -0.62
CA GLU A 241 14.76 -15.14 -1.05
C GLU A 241 16.21 -15.05 -0.58
N LYS A 242 16.83 -13.87 -0.67
CA LYS A 242 18.20 -13.61 -0.21
C LYS A 242 18.36 -13.81 1.29
N VAL A 243 17.44 -13.29 2.09
CA VAL A 243 17.43 -13.47 3.56
C VAL A 243 17.28 -14.93 3.90
N VAL A 244 16.31 -15.64 3.31
CA VAL A 244 16.09 -17.07 3.54
C VAL A 244 17.33 -17.89 3.18
N ALA A 245 17.93 -17.65 2.01
CA ALA A 245 19.12 -18.35 1.59
C ALA A 245 20.30 -18.15 2.57
N SER A 246 20.50 -16.92 3.05
CA SER A 246 21.57 -16.59 3.98
C SER A 246 21.34 -17.22 5.37
N LEU A 247 20.10 -17.19 5.89
CA LEU A 247 19.76 -17.82 7.17
C LEU A 247 19.95 -19.34 7.12
N ARG A 248 19.48 -19.98 6.05
CA ARG A 248 19.65 -21.42 5.86
C ARG A 248 21.11 -21.82 5.70
N ALA A 249 21.91 -21.05 4.97
CA ALA A 249 23.35 -21.29 4.84
C ALA A 249 24.09 -21.19 6.19
N ALA A 250 23.55 -20.39 7.13
CA ALA A 250 24.04 -20.28 8.49
C ALA A 250 23.44 -21.33 9.46
N GLY A 251 22.65 -22.30 8.96
CA GLY A 251 22.04 -23.36 9.77
C GLY A 251 20.76 -22.96 10.50
N VAL A 252 20.16 -21.81 10.16
CA VAL A 252 18.86 -21.38 10.71
C VAL A 252 17.73 -21.85 9.80
N ASP A 253 16.77 -22.63 10.33
CA ASP A 253 15.58 -23.00 9.55
C ASP A 253 14.70 -21.77 9.37
N ALA A 254 14.59 -21.30 8.11
CA ALA A 254 13.86 -20.10 7.74
C ALA A 254 12.90 -20.38 6.57
N LEU A 255 11.71 -19.81 6.64
CA LEU A 255 10.68 -19.85 5.60
C LEU A 255 10.64 -18.53 4.83
N GLY A 256 10.31 -18.60 3.55
CA GLY A 256 10.05 -17.42 2.72
C GLY A 256 8.56 -17.26 2.44
N TYR A 257 8.06 -16.02 2.45
CA TYR A 257 6.66 -15.72 2.14
C TYR A 257 6.52 -14.43 1.33
N HIS A 258 5.91 -14.51 0.16
CA HIS A 258 5.61 -13.34 -0.67
C HIS A 258 4.46 -13.60 -1.65
N ALA A 259 3.84 -12.55 -2.17
CA ALA A 259 2.69 -12.63 -3.08
C ALA A 259 2.95 -13.33 -4.43
N GLY A 260 4.21 -13.62 -4.77
CA GLY A 260 4.56 -14.40 -5.97
C GLY A 260 4.48 -15.90 -5.80
N MET A 261 4.20 -16.39 -4.57
CA MET A 261 4.03 -17.83 -4.31
C MET A 261 2.59 -18.25 -4.61
N PRO A 262 2.37 -19.50 -5.05
CA PRO A 262 1.03 -20.08 -5.15
C PRO A 262 0.27 -20.04 -3.82
N ASP A 263 -1.04 -19.89 -3.87
CA ASP A 263 -1.88 -19.76 -2.67
C ASP A 263 -1.77 -20.96 -1.71
N ALA A 264 -1.73 -22.17 -2.26
CA ALA A 264 -1.56 -23.40 -1.46
C ALA A 264 -0.21 -23.42 -0.72
N GLU A 265 0.86 -22.95 -1.38
CA GLU A 265 2.19 -22.86 -0.77
C GLU A 265 2.22 -21.79 0.33
N ARG A 266 1.60 -20.62 0.07
CA ARG A 266 1.47 -19.55 1.08
C ARG A 266 0.77 -20.05 2.34
N THR A 267 -0.34 -20.76 2.18
CA THR A 267 -1.08 -21.36 3.28
C THR A 267 -0.22 -22.35 4.06
N SER A 268 0.47 -23.26 3.37
CA SER A 268 1.37 -24.24 4.00
C SER A 268 2.51 -23.60 4.79
N VAL A 269 3.15 -22.57 4.21
CA VAL A 269 4.23 -21.82 4.87
C VAL A 269 3.73 -21.10 6.13
N GLN A 270 2.58 -20.44 6.05
CA GLN A 270 1.96 -19.76 7.18
C GLN A 270 1.64 -20.73 8.31
N GLU A 271 1.00 -21.87 8.01
CA GLU A 271 0.69 -22.89 9.01
C GLU A 271 1.93 -23.46 9.67
N ARG A 272 2.99 -23.73 8.89
CA ARG A 272 4.26 -24.23 9.44
C ARG A 272 4.88 -23.26 10.43
N PHE A 273 4.87 -21.96 10.11
CA PHE A 273 5.39 -20.93 11.01
C PHE A 273 4.53 -20.79 12.28
N VAL A 274 3.21 -20.73 12.13
CA VAL A 274 2.27 -20.60 13.27
C VAL A 274 2.40 -21.79 14.23
N ARG A 275 2.52 -23.01 13.68
CA ARG A 275 2.72 -24.24 14.48
C ARG A 275 4.13 -24.40 15.05
N GLY A 276 5.02 -23.44 14.86
CA GLY A 276 6.39 -23.47 15.40
C GLY A 276 7.32 -24.47 14.73
N LYS A 277 6.98 -24.96 13.51
CA LYS A 277 7.84 -25.90 12.75
C LYS A 277 9.07 -25.24 12.12
N ALA A 278 9.13 -23.92 12.10
CA ALA A 278 10.30 -23.15 11.74
C ALA A 278 10.37 -21.90 12.62
N PRO A 279 11.55 -21.55 13.16
CA PRO A 279 11.68 -20.42 14.08
C PRO A 279 11.59 -19.06 13.39
N VAL A 280 11.97 -18.96 12.10
CA VAL A 280 12.04 -17.67 11.39
C VAL A 280 11.26 -17.71 10.09
N ILE A 281 10.56 -16.61 9.82
CA ILE A 281 9.95 -16.35 8.51
C ILE A 281 10.46 -15.03 7.95
N ALA A 282 10.99 -15.04 6.73
CA ALA A 282 11.29 -13.83 5.98
C ALA A 282 10.15 -13.54 5.00
N ALA A 283 9.62 -12.34 5.01
CA ALA A 283 8.42 -12.05 4.24
C ALA A 283 8.37 -10.62 3.69
N THR A 284 7.57 -10.42 2.62
CA THR A 284 7.10 -9.09 2.26
C THR A 284 5.91 -8.70 3.15
N ASN A 285 5.41 -7.46 3.01
CA ASN A 285 4.19 -7.00 3.69
C ASN A 285 2.94 -7.86 3.40
N ALA A 286 3.00 -8.76 2.41
CA ALA A 286 1.95 -9.76 2.16
C ALA A 286 1.77 -10.74 3.34
N PHE A 287 2.82 -10.95 4.15
CA PHE A 287 2.75 -11.70 5.40
C PHE A 287 2.48 -10.74 6.54
N GLY A 288 1.25 -10.59 6.88
CA GLY A 288 0.98 -9.58 7.90
C GLY A 288 -0.40 -9.71 8.48
N MET A 289 -1.38 -9.27 7.76
CA MET A 289 -2.75 -9.25 8.24
C MET A 289 -3.27 -10.69 8.42
N GLY A 290 -3.76 -11.02 9.62
CA GLY A 290 -4.28 -12.37 9.93
C GLY A 290 -3.29 -13.33 10.61
N VAL A 291 -2.03 -12.96 10.82
CA VAL A 291 -1.10 -13.80 11.59
C VAL A 291 -1.30 -13.57 13.08
N ASP A 292 -1.81 -14.58 13.78
CA ASP A 292 -1.98 -14.58 15.23
C ASP A 292 -1.09 -15.65 15.88
N LYS A 293 0.18 -15.28 16.11
CA LYS A 293 1.16 -16.06 16.87
C LYS A 293 1.65 -15.20 18.02
N ALA A 294 1.36 -15.63 19.25
CA ALA A 294 1.58 -14.82 20.44
C ALA A 294 3.06 -14.70 20.83
N ASP A 295 3.85 -15.74 20.59
CA ASP A 295 5.22 -15.95 21.06
C ASP A 295 6.31 -15.44 20.10
N ILE A 296 6.02 -14.51 19.19
CA ILE A 296 7.04 -13.91 18.34
C ILE A 296 7.97 -13.05 19.20
N ARG A 297 9.26 -13.42 19.21
CA ARG A 297 10.29 -12.76 20.04
C ARG A 297 10.98 -11.59 19.36
N PHE A 298 11.05 -11.60 18.03
CA PHE A 298 11.57 -10.45 17.31
C PHE A 298 10.84 -10.19 16.00
N VAL A 299 10.81 -8.91 15.62
CA VAL A 299 10.48 -8.45 14.28
C VAL A 299 11.64 -7.60 13.79
N ALA A 300 12.28 -8.03 12.72
CA ALA A 300 13.39 -7.31 12.10
C ALA A 300 13.02 -6.80 10.72
N HIS A 301 13.42 -5.59 10.38
CA HIS A 301 13.26 -5.03 9.04
C HIS A 301 14.61 -5.05 8.32
N PHE A 302 14.72 -5.92 7.33
CA PHE A 302 15.88 -5.97 6.42
C PHE A 302 15.92 -4.75 5.50
N ASP A 303 14.77 -4.36 4.97
CA ASP A 303 14.59 -3.12 4.21
C ASP A 303 13.72 -2.13 5.01
N VAL A 304 13.94 -0.85 4.80
CA VAL A 304 13.12 0.22 5.40
C VAL A 304 11.67 0.08 4.94
N PRO A 305 10.67 0.04 5.85
CA PRO A 305 9.26 -0.03 5.49
C PRO A 305 8.77 1.27 4.81
N ARG A 306 7.56 1.22 4.23
CA ARG A 306 7.02 2.34 3.45
C ARG A 306 6.63 3.54 4.31
N SER A 307 6.24 3.30 5.54
CA SER A 307 5.76 4.34 6.45
C SER A 307 5.93 3.95 7.91
N LEU A 308 5.74 4.91 8.80
CA LEU A 308 5.79 4.68 10.24
C LEU A 308 4.59 3.86 10.73
N GLU A 309 3.45 3.98 10.07
CA GLU A 309 2.25 3.18 10.33
C GLU A 309 2.49 1.70 10.00
N ALA A 310 3.05 1.43 8.81
CA ALA A 310 3.42 0.07 8.41
C ALA A 310 4.44 -0.52 9.39
N TYR A 311 5.49 0.25 9.73
CA TYR A 311 6.46 -0.15 10.73
C TYR A 311 5.80 -0.53 12.07
N TYR A 312 4.94 0.35 12.59
CA TYR A 312 4.25 0.11 13.86
C TYR A 312 3.33 -1.12 13.81
N GLN A 313 2.60 -1.31 12.72
CA GLN A 313 1.73 -2.46 12.52
C GLN A 313 2.53 -3.78 12.46
N GLU A 314 3.70 -3.76 11.82
CA GLU A 314 4.58 -4.90 11.66
C GLU A 314 5.29 -5.27 12.98
N ILE A 315 5.86 -4.31 13.70
CA ILE A 315 6.48 -4.58 15.02
C ILE A 315 5.45 -4.99 16.07
N GLY A 316 4.20 -4.54 15.94
CA GLY A 316 3.08 -4.91 16.83
C GLY A 316 2.74 -6.40 16.84
N ARG A 317 3.34 -7.20 15.96
CA ARG A 317 3.20 -8.67 15.94
C ARG A 317 4.04 -9.35 17.00
N ALA A 318 5.15 -8.74 17.42
CA ALA A 318 6.01 -9.30 18.45
C ALA A 318 5.39 -9.19 19.85
N GLY A 319 5.64 -10.16 20.69
CA GLY A 319 5.32 -10.14 22.12
C GLY A 319 3.84 -9.95 22.46
N ARG A 320 2.92 -10.55 21.71
CA ARG A 320 1.49 -10.48 22.03
C ARG A 320 1.12 -11.16 23.35
N ASP A 321 1.95 -12.07 23.80
CA ASP A 321 1.90 -12.74 25.11
C ASP A 321 2.37 -11.84 26.27
N GLY A 322 2.85 -10.63 26.00
CA GLY A 322 3.37 -9.69 26.99
C GLY A 322 4.84 -9.92 27.36
N LEU A 323 5.48 -10.95 26.85
CA LEU A 323 6.88 -11.23 27.12
C LEU A 323 7.82 -10.30 26.34
N PRO A 324 9.04 -10.02 26.85
CA PRO A 324 10.03 -9.17 26.19
C PRO A 324 10.28 -9.60 24.76
N SER A 325 10.29 -8.65 23.86
CA SER A 325 10.49 -8.87 22.42
C SER A 325 11.23 -7.71 21.77
N HIS A 326 11.90 -7.95 20.65
CA HIS A 326 12.78 -7.00 19.98
C HIS A 326 12.21 -6.56 18.64
N ALA A 327 12.10 -5.26 18.42
CA ALA A 327 11.73 -4.62 17.16
C ALA A 327 12.97 -3.92 16.57
N LEU A 328 13.63 -4.54 15.59
CA LEU A 328 14.90 -4.10 15.03
C LEU A 328 14.71 -3.56 13.60
N LEU A 329 14.99 -2.28 13.38
CA LEU A 329 15.07 -1.68 12.05
C LEU A 329 16.53 -1.55 11.60
N LEU A 330 16.95 -2.32 10.60
CA LEU A 330 18.27 -2.24 9.96
C LEU A 330 18.26 -1.11 8.92
N PHE A 331 18.54 0.12 9.37
CA PHE A 331 18.36 1.31 8.57
C PHE A 331 19.53 1.58 7.64
N ASN A 332 19.24 1.73 6.34
CA ASN A 332 20.17 2.18 5.31
C ASN A 332 19.47 3.14 4.33
N TYR A 333 20.14 4.22 3.94
CA TYR A 333 19.59 5.18 2.97
C TYR A 333 19.41 4.60 1.55
N ALA A 334 20.12 3.53 1.20
CA ALA A 334 19.88 2.84 -0.07
C ALA A 334 18.47 2.26 -0.13
N ASP A 335 17.93 1.77 0.99
CA ASP A 335 16.55 1.27 1.08
C ASP A 335 15.55 2.43 0.93
N VAL A 336 15.83 3.59 1.52
CA VAL A 336 14.99 4.78 1.35
C VAL A 336 14.90 5.16 -0.12
N MET A 337 16.03 5.13 -0.84
CA MET A 337 16.05 5.39 -2.29
C MET A 337 15.30 4.31 -3.08
N MET A 338 15.37 3.06 -2.64
CA MET A 338 14.57 1.97 -3.24
C MET A 338 13.08 2.23 -3.02
N GLN A 339 12.64 2.57 -1.81
CA GLN A 339 11.24 2.89 -1.52
C GLN A 339 10.76 4.10 -2.34
N ARG A 340 11.54 5.17 -2.44
CA ARG A 340 11.21 6.33 -3.29
C ARG A 340 11.00 5.93 -4.74
N ARG A 341 11.85 5.05 -5.30
CA ARG A 341 11.68 4.54 -6.67
C ARG A 341 10.42 3.69 -6.80
N MET A 342 10.08 2.89 -5.79
CA MET A 342 8.85 2.09 -5.81
C MET A 342 7.60 2.98 -5.79
N ILE A 343 7.62 4.05 -4.99
CA ILE A 343 6.55 5.06 -4.96
C ILE A 343 6.42 5.73 -6.35
N GLU A 344 7.53 6.14 -6.94
CA GLU A 344 7.55 6.77 -8.27
C GLU A 344 7.11 5.81 -9.38
N ALA A 345 7.53 4.54 -9.33
CA ALA A 345 7.11 3.51 -10.29
C ALA A 345 5.62 3.15 -10.18
N GLY A 346 5.01 3.39 -9.03
CA GLY A 346 3.55 3.28 -8.85
C GLY A 346 2.75 4.36 -9.56
N ARG A 347 3.42 5.44 -10.03
CA ARG A 347 2.84 6.57 -10.74
C ARG A 347 3.24 6.52 -12.21
N PRO A 348 2.38 6.04 -13.09
CA PRO A 348 2.61 6.20 -14.51
C PRO A 348 2.49 7.68 -14.89
N ARG A 349 3.39 8.13 -15.76
CA ARG A 349 3.33 9.49 -16.31
C ARG A 349 2.08 9.62 -17.17
N ARG A 350 1.44 10.80 -17.15
CA ARG A 350 0.24 11.08 -17.92
C ARG A 350 0.41 10.73 -19.41
N ASP A 351 1.52 11.17 -20.00
CA ASP A 351 1.85 10.88 -21.41
C ASP A 351 1.97 9.38 -21.70
N LEU A 352 2.46 8.57 -20.73
CA LEU A 352 2.51 7.11 -20.87
C LEU A 352 1.11 6.48 -20.77
N VAL A 353 0.25 6.97 -19.90
CA VAL A 353 -1.14 6.49 -19.78
C VAL A 353 -1.92 6.79 -21.03
N GLU A 354 -1.80 8.00 -21.57
CA GLU A 354 -2.47 8.44 -22.82
C GLU A 354 -1.96 7.64 -24.03
N ARG A 355 -0.63 7.42 -24.15
CA ARG A 355 -0.05 6.56 -25.20
C ARG A 355 -0.49 5.09 -25.07
N ALA A 356 -0.49 4.57 -23.85
CA ALA A 356 -0.93 3.20 -23.58
C ALA A 356 -2.41 3.02 -23.94
N TRP A 357 -3.23 4.02 -23.64
CA TRP A 357 -4.63 4.03 -24.02
C TRP A 357 -4.82 4.12 -25.54
N GLY A 358 -4.11 5.02 -26.21
CA GLY A 358 -4.13 5.11 -27.69
C GLY A 358 -3.77 3.80 -28.36
N ALA A 359 -2.64 3.18 -27.94
CA ALA A 359 -2.21 1.88 -28.45
C ALA A 359 -3.20 0.75 -28.11
N ALA A 360 -3.79 0.76 -26.92
CA ALA A 360 -4.79 -0.24 -26.54
C ALA A 360 -6.06 -0.12 -27.40
N ARG A 361 -6.50 1.10 -27.72
CA ARG A 361 -7.64 1.34 -28.62
C ARG A 361 -7.41 0.82 -30.04
N GLU A 362 -6.17 0.93 -30.54
CA GLU A 362 -5.80 0.38 -31.87
C GLU A 362 -5.77 -1.15 -31.86
N LEU A 363 -5.26 -1.74 -30.79
CA LEU A 363 -5.18 -3.20 -30.62
C LEU A 363 -6.54 -3.83 -30.30
N LEU A 364 -7.43 -3.12 -29.60
CA LEU A 364 -8.73 -3.53 -29.10
C LEU A 364 -8.66 -4.65 -28.06
N GLU A 365 -7.80 -5.64 -28.23
CA GLU A 365 -7.44 -6.70 -27.31
C GLU A 365 -5.99 -7.12 -27.54
N GLY A 366 -5.32 -7.60 -26.49
CA GLY A 366 -3.94 -8.05 -26.64
C GLY A 366 -3.28 -8.45 -25.33
N SER A 367 -2.01 -8.79 -25.42
CA SER A 367 -1.19 -9.00 -24.23
C SER A 367 -0.54 -7.69 -23.76
N VAL A 368 -0.17 -7.65 -22.47
CA VAL A 368 0.58 -6.50 -21.93
C VAL A 368 1.94 -6.32 -22.62
N ASP A 369 2.54 -7.42 -23.10
CA ASP A 369 3.79 -7.37 -23.88
C ASP A 369 3.59 -6.66 -25.23
N GLN A 370 2.52 -6.96 -25.96
CA GLN A 370 2.18 -6.27 -27.21
C GLN A 370 1.94 -4.77 -26.98
N LEU A 371 1.24 -4.44 -25.91
CA LEU A 371 1.00 -3.05 -25.54
C LEU A 371 2.29 -2.32 -25.14
N ALA A 372 3.20 -2.99 -24.44
CA ALA A 372 4.50 -2.44 -24.08
C ALA A 372 5.37 -2.18 -25.33
N GLN A 373 5.34 -3.09 -26.28
CA GLN A 373 6.03 -2.94 -27.56
C GLN A 373 5.45 -1.76 -28.36
N ALA A 374 4.13 -1.65 -28.46
CA ALA A 374 3.46 -0.52 -29.14
C ALA A 374 3.80 0.84 -28.49
N CYS A 375 3.96 0.88 -27.17
CA CYS A 375 4.36 2.09 -26.44
C CYS A 375 5.87 2.33 -26.42
N SER A 376 6.69 1.43 -26.95
CA SER A 376 8.18 1.47 -26.89
C SER A 376 8.71 1.56 -25.46
N VAL A 377 8.13 0.81 -24.53
CA VAL A 377 8.53 0.74 -23.10
C VAL A 377 8.60 -0.71 -22.65
N THR A 378 9.21 -0.95 -21.50
CA THR A 378 9.22 -2.29 -20.89
C THR A 378 7.89 -2.59 -20.18
N VAL A 379 7.53 -3.88 -20.05
CA VAL A 379 6.33 -4.31 -19.31
C VAL A 379 6.29 -3.77 -17.86
N PRO A 380 7.41 -3.78 -17.09
CA PRO A 380 7.44 -3.16 -15.77
C PRO A 380 7.07 -1.67 -15.76
N GLU A 381 7.55 -0.89 -16.74
CA GLU A 381 7.23 0.53 -16.86
C GLU A 381 5.77 0.76 -17.21
N LEU A 382 5.21 -0.07 -18.10
CA LEU A 382 3.81 0.04 -18.52
C LEU A 382 2.83 -0.43 -17.43
N SER A 383 3.24 -1.32 -16.54
CA SER A 383 2.34 -1.99 -15.58
C SER A 383 1.53 -1.04 -14.69
N GLY A 384 2.08 0.13 -14.39
CA GLY A 384 1.37 1.19 -13.66
C GLY A 384 0.23 1.79 -14.47
N ALA A 385 0.49 2.10 -15.75
CA ALA A 385 -0.53 2.67 -16.66
C ALA A 385 -1.67 1.68 -16.91
N VAL A 386 -1.36 0.41 -17.15
CA VAL A 386 -2.37 -0.64 -17.34
C VAL A 386 -3.28 -0.77 -16.12
N ARG A 387 -2.71 -0.85 -14.90
CA ARG A 387 -3.51 -0.91 -13.67
C ARG A 387 -4.40 0.32 -13.48
N LEU A 388 -3.91 1.49 -13.85
CA LEU A 388 -4.68 2.72 -13.74
C LEU A 388 -5.86 2.71 -14.71
N LEU A 389 -5.65 2.29 -15.97
CA LEU A 389 -6.69 2.13 -16.98
C LEU A 389 -7.71 1.04 -16.60
N GLU A 390 -7.24 -0.06 -15.97
CA GLU A 390 -8.12 -1.11 -15.42
C GLU A 390 -8.99 -0.55 -14.26
N SER A 391 -8.37 0.19 -13.34
CA SER A 391 -9.11 0.77 -12.20
C SER A 391 -10.13 1.84 -12.61
N ALA A 392 -9.83 2.55 -13.70
CA ALA A 392 -10.74 3.52 -14.31
C ALA A 392 -11.82 2.86 -15.18
N GLY A 393 -11.77 1.53 -15.37
CA GLY A 393 -12.75 0.79 -16.18
C GLY A 393 -12.59 0.94 -17.68
N HIS A 394 -11.43 1.42 -18.15
CA HIS A 394 -11.10 1.52 -19.58
C HIS A 394 -10.55 0.22 -20.15
N LEU A 395 -9.82 -0.57 -19.34
CA LEU A 395 -9.36 -1.90 -19.67
C LEU A 395 -9.99 -2.94 -18.75
N GLU A 396 -10.25 -4.13 -19.29
CA GLU A 396 -10.66 -5.31 -18.52
C GLU A 396 -9.64 -6.44 -18.75
N ARG A 397 -9.32 -7.22 -17.72
CA ARG A 397 -8.53 -8.44 -17.90
C ARG A 397 -9.42 -9.62 -18.26
N GLY A 398 -8.95 -10.43 -19.22
CA GLY A 398 -9.55 -11.73 -19.50
C GLY A 398 -9.47 -12.66 -18.28
N LEU A 399 -10.50 -13.48 -18.08
CA LEU A 399 -10.58 -14.48 -17.01
C LEU A 399 -9.56 -15.64 -17.18
N GLY A 400 -8.76 -15.66 -18.27
CA GLY A 400 -7.74 -16.66 -18.54
C GLY A 400 -6.38 -16.33 -17.92
N ARG A 401 -5.49 -17.35 -17.83
CA ARG A 401 -4.11 -17.20 -17.32
C ARG A 401 -3.16 -16.46 -18.28
N ASP A 402 -3.63 -16.10 -19.46
CA ASP A 402 -2.89 -15.50 -20.58
C ASP A 402 -2.64 -13.99 -20.41
N GLY A 403 -3.19 -13.35 -19.38
CA GLY A 403 -2.96 -11.94 -19.08
C GLY A 403 -3.41 -10.95 -20.16
N ARG A 404 -4.33 -11.38 -21.05
CA ARG A 404 -4.86 -10.51 -22.10
C ARG A 404 -5.73 -9.41 -21.52
N PHE A 405 -5.66 -8.24 -22.10
CA PHE A 405 -6.56 -7.14 -21.83
C PHE A 405 -7.59 -6.97 -22.95
N PHE A 406 -8.72 -6.36 -22.62
CA PHE A 406 -9.78 -5.95 -23.53
C PHE A 406 -10.08 -4.49 -23.29
N VAL A 407 -10.30 -3.74 -24.35
CA VAL A 407 -10.72 -2.35 -24.26
C VAL A 407 -12.21 -2.28 -23.94
N ALA A 408 -12.56 -1.68 -22.80
CA ALA A 408 -13.92 -1.61 -22.30
C ALA A 408 -14.68 -0.39 -22.83
N THR A 409 -13.98 0.73 -23.10
CA THR A 409 -14.57 2.00 -23.53
C THR A 409 -13.85 2.61 -24.75
N PRO A 410 -13.78 1.93 -25.90
CA PRO A 410 -12.95 2.37 -27.04
C PRO A 410 -13.37 3.70 -27.67
N ALA A 411 -14.58 4.22 -27.35
CA ALA A 411 -15.04 5.53 -27.81
C ALA A 411 -14.38 6.71 -27.06
N VAL A 412 -13.80 6.47 -25.88
CA VAL A 412 -13.18 7.52 -25.06
C VAL A 412 -11.86 7.95 -25.68
N ALA A 413 -11.69 9.25 -25.97
CA ALA A 413 -10.42 9.79 -26.45
C ALA A 413 -9.34 9.80 -25.35
N PRO A 414 -8.05 9.79 -25.69
CA PRO A 414 -6.98 9.81 -24.67
C PRO A 414 -7.05 10.99 -23.70
N GLU A 415 -7.48 12.14 -24.17
CA GLU A 415 -7.71 13.36 -23.41
C GLU A 415 -8.90 13.30 -22.46
N ASP A 416 -9.88 12.41 -22.74
CA ASP A 416 -11.12 12.24 -21.98
C ASP A 416 -11.10 11.03 -21.05
N LEU A 417 -9.90 10.51 -20.75
CA LEU A 417 -9.75 9.40 -19.84
C LEU A 417 -10.30 9.74 -18.44
N ALA A 418 -11.12 8.84 -17.88
CA ALA A 418 -11.67 8.94 -16.53
C ALA A 418 -10.59 8.64 -15.45
N VAL A 419 -9.45 9.33 -15.56
CA VAL A 419 -8.30 9.18 -14.67
C VAL A 419 -8.03 10.48 -13.94
N ASP A 420 -8.21 10.48 -12.63
CA ASP A 420 -7.89 11.62 -11.77
C ASP A 420 -6.38 11.67 -11.50
N PHE A 421 -5.64 12.36 -12.37
CA PHE A 421 -4.20 12.53 -12.24
C PHE A 421 -3.81 13.42 -11.04
N GLU A 422 -4.68 14.38 -10.65
CA GLU A 422 -4.42 15.23 -9.49
C GLU A 422 -4.49 14.42 -8.19
N LEU A 423 -5.51 13.58 -8.06
CA LEU A 423 -5.61 12.66 -6.93
C LEU A 423 -4.41 11.68 -6.87
N LEU A 424 -3.94 11.21 -8.04
CA LEU A 424 -2.77 10.36 -8.12
C LEU A 424 -1.50 11.10 -7.64
N GLU A 425 -1.34 12.36 -8.02
CA GLU A 425 -0.22 13.20 -7.56
C GLU A 425 -0.25 13.44 -6.06
N LEU A 426 -1.43 13.76 -5.53
CA LEU A 426 -1.63 13.91 -4.09
C LEU A 426 -1.26 12.64 -3.31
N ARG A 427 -1.65 11.46 -3.81
CA ARG A 427 -1.27 10.18 -3.21
C ARG A 427 0.24 9.96 -3.19
N VAL A 428 0.91 10.19 -4.32
CA VAL A 428 2.38 10.07 -4.40
C VAL A 428 3.09 11.04 -3.46
N ALA A 429 2.62 12.29 -3.42
CA ALA A 429 3.16 13.29 -2.49
C ALA A 429 2.98 12.83 -1.03
N ARG A 430 1.84 12.23 -0.71
CA ARG A 430 1.56 11.68 0.62
C ARG A 430 2.44 10.48 0.95
N GLU A 431 2.57 9.51 0.05
CA GLU A 431 3.46 8.35 0.28
C GLU A 431 4.91 8.79 0.51
N ARG A 432 5.39 9.81 -0.22
CA ARG A 432 6.71 10.41 0.02
C ARG A 432 6.79 11.05 1.41
N GLN A 433 5.77 11.79 1.83
CA GLN A 433 5.72 12.41 3.15
C GLN A 433 5.73 11.36 4.27
N MET A 434 4.99 10.26 4.11
CA MET A 434 4.97 9.15 5.06
C MET A 434 6.34 8.49 5.19
N LEU A 435 7.02 8.24 4.07
CA LEU A 435 8.40 7.74 4.06
C LEU A 435 9.36 8.73 4.73
N ASP A 436 9.25 10.04 4.45
CA ASP A 436 10.09 11.06 5.08
C ASP A 436 9.85 11.17 6.60
N ARG A 437 8.64 10.89 7.09
CA ARG A 437 8.33 10.78 8.53
C ARG A 437 9.04 9.59 9.16
N LEU A 438 9.07 8.44 8.48
CA LEU A 438 9.82 7.27 8.93
C LEU A 438 11.33 7.55 8.95
N VAL A 439 11.87 8.21 7.92
CA VAL A 439 13.28 8.59 7.89
C VAL A 439 13.63 9.52 9.06
N ARG A 440 12.79 10.51 9.35
CA ARG A 440 12.98 11.40 10.52
C ARG A 440 12.94 10.61 11.84
N PHE A 441 12.03 9.64 11.96
CA PHE A 441 12.00 8.72 13.10
C PHE A 441 13.30 7.92 13.21
N ALA A 442 13.83 7.40 12.11
CA ALA A 442 15.08 6.65 12.10
C ALA A 442 16.32 7.52 12.37
N ASP A 443 16.27 8.80 12.05
CA ASP A 443 17.38 9.74 12.24
C ASP A 443 17.39 10.44 13.59
N THR A 444 16.26 10.45 14.31
CA THR A 444 16.20 11.13 15.62
C THR A 444 17.09 10.45 16.65
N ARG A 445 17.65 11.25 17.58
CA ARG A 445 18.37 10.76 18.77
C ARG A 445 17.51 10.74 20.03
N SER A 446 16.26 11.21 19.94
CA SER A 446 15.33 11.20 21.07
C SER A 446 14.66 9.84 21.22
N CYS A 447 13.96 9.63 22.34
CA CYS A 447 13.29 8.38 22.66
C CYS A 447 12.40 7.87 21.51
N ARG A 448 12.68 6.65 20.99
CA ARG A 448 11.92 6.04 19.88
C ARG A 448 10.46 5.84 20.24
N ARG A 449 10.22 5.32 21.45
CA ARG A 449 8.87 5.08 21.95
C ARG A 449 8.04 6.36 22.01
N GLN A 450 8.60 7.43 22.58
CA GLN A 450 7.92 8.72 22.65
C GLN A 450 7.56 9.25 21.27
N ASN A 451 8.48 9.15 20.29
CA ASN A 451 8.23 9.59 18.93
C ASN A 451 7.07 8.82 18.28
N LEU A 452 7.01 7.48 18.46
CA LEU A 452 5.90 6.68 17.96
C LEU A 452 4.56 7.04 18.60
N LEU A 453 4.53 7.14 19.92
CA LEU A 453 3.30 7.46 20.67
C LEU A 453 2.77 8.84 20.27
N ARG A 454 3.64 9.85 20.19
CA ARG A 454 3.25 11.20 19.74
C ARG A 454 2.78 11.23 18.30
N TYR A 455 3.40 10.43 17.43
CA TYR A 455 2.98 10.33 16.04
C TYR A 455 1.52 9.87 15.91
N PHE A 456 1.10 8.93 16.75
CA PHE A 456 -0.28 8.45 16.79
C PHE A 456 -1.19 9.31 17.69
N GLY A 457 -0.69 10.43 18.21
CA GLY A 457 -1.49 11.37 19.00
C GLY A 457 -1.79 10.89 20.42
N ASP A 458 -0.90 10.08 21.01
CA ASP A 458 -0.94 9.77 22.44
C ASP A 458 -0.38 10.95 23.23
N ALA A 459 -1.26 11.65 23.96
CA ALA A 459 -0.90 12.83 24.75
C ALA A 459 -0.03 12.49 25.96
N ASP A 460 -0.15 11.26 26.47
CA ASP A 460 0.54 10.78 27.69
C ASP A 460 1.91 10.16 27.36
N ALA A 461 2.43 10.35 26.15
CA ALA A 461 3.70 9.78 25.73
C ALA A 461 4.86 10.19 26.66
N PRO A 462 5.54 9.23 27.33
CA PRO A 462 6.58 9.52 28.31
C PRO A 462 7.78 10.21 27.66
N ARG A 463 8.51 11.04 28.42
CA ARG A 463 9.71 11.75 27.93
C ARG A 463 10.92 10.83 27.69
N GLY A 464 10.92 9.63 28.26
CA GLY A 464 11.92 8.59 28.09
C GLY A 464 11.31 7.21 28.37
N CYS A 465 12.03 6.16 28.07
CA CYS A 465 11.57 4.78 28.30
C CYS A 465 12.74 3.84 28.64
N ASP A 466 12.39 2.62 29.13
CA ASP A 466 13.35 1.57 29.44
C ASP A 466 13.49 0.54 28.30
N ALA A 467 12.90 0.81 27.12
CA ALA A 467 12.80 -0.15 26.05
C ALA A 467 13.01 0.48 24.66
N CYS A 468 14.06 1.30 24.51
CA CYS A 468 14.60 1.68 23.19
C CYS A 468 16.09 1.98 23.28
N GLU A 469 16.80 1.86 22.15
CA GLU A 469 18.24 2.06 22.08
C GLU A 469 18.66 3.50 22.39
N SER A 470 17.84 4.49 22.06
CA SER A 470 18.17 5.88 22.37
C SER A 470 18.19 6.18 23.88
N CYS A 471 17.47 5.40 24.68
CA CYS A 471 17.41 5.54 26.14
C CYS A 471 18.35 4.58 26.89
N LYS A 472 18.56 3.37 26.37
CA LYS A 472 19.24 2.27 27.08
C LYS A 472 20.44 1.68 26.33
N GLY A 473 20.77 2.18 25.16
CA GLY A 473 21.80 1.61 24.28
C GLY A 473 21.31 0.46 23.42
N SER A 474 22.12 0.08 22.44
CA SER A 474 21.83 -1.01 21.50
C SER A 474 21.77 -2.36 22.18
N ARG A 475 20.84 -3.22 21.74
CA ARG A 475 20.75 -4.66 22.07
C ARG A 475 20.91 -5.54 20.84
N ALA A 476 21.08 -4.93 19.64
CA ALA A 476 21.32 -5.68 18.44
C ALA A 476 22.61 -6.48 18.55
N PRO A 477 22.61 -7.77 18.19
CA PRO A 477 23.81 -8.55 18.20
C PRO A 477 24.83 -8.04 17.17
N GLU A 478 26.11 -8.24 17.44
CA GLU A 478 27.16 -8.01 16.45
C GLU A 478 26.96 -8.92 15.23
N PRO A 479 27.37 -8.46 14.03
CA PRO A 479 27.15 -9.23 12.81
C PRO A 479 28.03 -10.47 12.80
N GLU A 480 27.45 -11.65 12.61
CA GLU A 480 28.21 -12.86 12.35
C GLU A 480 28.82 -12.84 10.96
N GLU A 481 29.99 -13.48 10.83
CA GLU A 481 30.63 -13.65 9.53
C GLU A 481 29.86 -14.69 8.72
N ILE A 482 29.20 -14.26 7.64
CA ILE A 482 28.46 -15.14 6.74
C ILE A 482 29.34 -15.56 5.57
N ALA A 483 29.36 -16.87 5.31
CA ALA A 483 29.93 -17.40 4.09
C ALA A 483 29.22 -16.79 2.87
N PRO A 484 29.95 -16.40 1.83
CA PRO A 484 29.31 -15.85 0.63
C PRO A 484 28.37 -16.90 0.01
N VAL A 485 27.07 -16.57 -0.09
CA VAL A 485 26.11 -17.39 -0.82
C VAL A 485 26.60 -17.52 -2.26
N PRO A 486 26.74 -18.73 -2.83
CA PRO A 486 27.24 -18.90 -4.19
C PRO A 486 26.36 -18.14 -5.18
N ARG A 487 26.84 -17.03 -5.69
CA ARG A 487 26.21 -16.36 -6.82
C ARG A 487 26.51 -17.18 -8.08
N LYS A 488 25.50 -17.51 -8.90
CA LYS A 488 25.73 -17.93 -10.27
C LYS A 488 26.61 -16.87 -10.92
N ARG A 489 27.90 -17.18 -11.09
CA ARG A 489 28.87 -16.25 -11.66
C ARG A 489 28.44 -15.94 -13.09
N LYS A 490 28.13 -14.69 -13.40
CA LYS A 490 28.41 -14.13 -14.74
C LYS A 490 29.93 -14.14 -14.92
N PRO A 491 30.44 -14.40 -16.13
CA PRO A 491 31.89 -14.35 -16.39
C PRO A 491 32.44 -13.01 -15.88
N ALA A 492 33.49 -13.07 -15.07
CA ALA A 492 34.13 -11.90 -14.51
C ALA A 492 34.93 -11.18 -15.60
N GLU A 493 34.56 -9.96 -15.93
CA GLU A 493 35.49 -9.03 -16.54
C GLU A 493 36.62 -8.71 -15.55
N PRO A 494 37.87 -8.56 -15.99
CA PRO A 494 39.02 -8.35 -15.11
C PRO A 494 38.81 -7.06 -14.28
N ALA A 495 38.88 -7.18 -12.97
CA ALA A 495 38.82 -6.03 -12.05
C ALA A 495 40.09 -5.20 -12.20
N VAL A 496 39.97 -3.93 -12.54
CA VAL A 496 41.05 -2.96 -12.48
C VAL A 496 41.43 -2.78 -11.00
N PRO A 497 42.72 -2.83 -10.63
CA PRO A 497 43.15 -2.60 -9.25
C PRO A 497 42.70 -1.23 -8.73
N ASP A 498 42.35 -1.16 -7.44
CA ASP A 498 41.83 0.08 -6.81
C ASP A 498 42.88 1.21 -6.78
N ASP A 499 44.15 0.87 -6.98
CA ASP A 499 45.35 1.76 -6.98
C ASP A 499 45.75 2.31 -8.36
N ALA A 500 44.94 2.06 -9.42
CA ALA A 500 45.28 2.60 -10.73
C ALA A 500 45.12 4.14 -10.75
N PRO A 501 46.07 4.89 -11.41
CA PRO A 501 46.08 6.35 -11.41
C PRO A 501 44.81 6.93 -12.06
N TYR A 502 44.35 8.05 -11.53
CA TYR A 502 43.19 8.81 -12.01
C TYR A 502 43.51 10.33 -11.95
N ASP A 503 42.75 11.13 -12.68
CA ASP A 503 42.92 12.62 -12.66
C ASP A 503 42.36 13.17 -11.34
N GLU A 504 43.26 13.65 -10.49
CA GLU A 504 42.92 14.15 -9.14
C GLU A 504 42.11 15.45 -9.19
N GLN A 505 42.35 16.31 -10.19
CA GLN A 505 41.61 17.56 -10.36
C GLN A 505 40.17 17.29 -10.77
N VAL A 506 39.96 16.33 -11.67
CA VAL A 506 38.63 15.89 -12.07
C VAL A 506 37.92 15.21 -10.90
N PHE A 507 38.63 14.37 -10.13
CA PHE A 507 38.07 13.73 -8.95
C PHE A 507 37.56 14.76 -7.93
N GLU A 508 38.30 15.79 -7.62
CA GLU A 508 37.88 16.83 -6.66
C GLU A 508 36.69 17.65 -7.19
N LYS A 509 36.64 17.96 -8.50
CA LYS A 509 35.46 18.58 -9.13
C LYS A 509 34.24 17.69 -9.04
N LEU A 510 34.38 16.40 -9.32
CA LEU A 510 33.30 15.41 -9.19
C LEU A 510 32.86 15.22 -7.74
N ARG A 511 33.79 15.29 -6.78
CA ARG A 511 33.49 15.22 -5.33
C ARG A 511 32.69 16.44 -4.87
N SER A 512 33.06 17.63 -5.36
CA SER A 512 32.32 18.85 -5.10
C SER A 512 30.92 18.81 -5.71
N LEU A 513 30.80 18.39 -6.96
CA LEU A 513 29.49 18.12 -7.61
C LEU A 513 28.64 17.15 -6.80
N ARG A 514 29.23 16.04 -6.38
CA ARG A 514 28.53 15.05 -5.54
C ARG A 514 27.96 15.67 -4.26
N THR A 515 28.76 16.51 -3.60
CA THR A 515 28.34 17.17 -2.37
C THR A 515 27.18 18.15 -2.61
N ALA A 516 27.20 18.89 -3.72
CA ALA A 516 26.08 19.74 -4.11
C ALA A 516 24.82 18.95 -4.40
N LEU A 517 24.91 17.86 -5.19
CA LEU A 517 23.83 16.97 -5.51
C LEU A 517 23.24 16.28 -4.26
N ALA A 518 24.08 15.91 -3.32
CA ALA A 518 23.66 15.32 -2.06
C ALA A 518 22.83 16.30 -1.21
N ARG A 519 23.24 17.59 -1.18
CA ARG A 519 22.48 18.65 -0.50
C ARG A 519 21.14 18.93 -1.20
N GLU A 520 21.13 19.03 -2.54
CA GLU A 520 19.89 19.19 -3.33
C GLU A 520 18.90 18.06 -3.05
N SER A 521 19.39 16.83 -3.02
CA SER A 521 18.56 15.63 -2.82
C SER A 521 18.30 15.28 -1.35
N ARG A 522 18.89 16.02 -0.40
CA ARG A 522 18.84 15.77 1.06
C ARG A 522 19.24 14.33 1.43
N VAL A 523 20.32 13.84 0.82
CA VAL A 523 20.87 12.51 1.07
C VAL A 523 22.38 12.60 1.38
N PRO A 524 22.95 11.61 2.11
CA PRO A 524 24.40 11.55 2.28
C PRO A 524 25.15 11.43 0.94
N PRO A 525 26.35 12.03 0.81
CA PRO A 525 27.11 12.05 -0.44
C PRO A 525 27.36 10.68 -1.09
N TYR A 526 27.60 9.65 -0.28
CA TYR A 526 27.86 8.28 -0.78
C TYR A 526 26.65 7.64 -1.48
N VAL A 527 25.44 8.16 -1.26
CA VAL A 527 24.22 7.69 -1.95
C VAL A 527 24.21 8.14 -3.40
N VAL A 528 24.75 9.30 -3.70
CA VAL A 528 24.87 9.83 -5.06
C VAL A 528 25.92 9.05 -5.84
N PHE A 529 27.18 9.04 -5.36
CA PHE A 529 28.28 8.25 -5.89
C PHE A 529 29.21 7.80 -4.75
N HIS A 530 29.69 6.56 -4.80
CA HIS A 530 30.81 6.11 -3.98
C HIS A 530 32.13 6.70 -4.47
N ASP A 531 33.12 6.85 -3.58
CA ASP A 531 34.43 7.36 -3.96
C ASP A 531 35.11 6.50 -5.03
N SER A 532 34.93 5.16 -4.98
CA SER A 532 35.38 4.25 -6.02
C SER A 532 34.76 4.59 -7.39
N THR A 533 33.47 4.92 -7.45
CA THR A 533 32.82 5.33 -8.72
C THR A 533 33.33 6.68 -9.20
N LEU A 534 33.61 7.64 -8.30
CA LEU A 534 34.21 8.93 -8.68
C LEU A 534 35.62 8.77 -9.24
N ARG A 535 36.42 7.85 -8.66
CA ARG A 535 37.75 7.51 -9.19
C ARG A 535 37.64 6.92 -10.59
N GLU A 536 36.73 5.98 -10.82
CA GLU A 536 36.48 5.41 -12.13
C GLU A 536 36.03 6.46 -13.17
N LEU A 537 35.15 7.40 -12.78
CA LEU A 537 34.74 8.53 -13.63
C LEU A 537 35.88 9.49 -13.93
N ALA A 538 36.73 9.75 -12.97
CA ALA A 538 37.93 10.61 -13.13
C ALA A 538 39.03 9.95 -13.98
N ARG A 539 39.03 8.60 -14.04
CA ARG A 539 39.92 7.82 -14.90
C ARG A 539 39.39 7.70 -16.33
N ALA A 540 38.08 7.36 -16.47
CA ALA A 540 37.46 7.08 -17.76
C ALA A 540 37.12 8.36 -18.55
N LEU A 541 37.01 9.53 -17.87
CA LEU A 541 36.64 10.82 -18.44
C LEU A 541 35.50 10.74 -19.47
N PRO A 542 34.32 10.24 -19.11
CA PRO A 542 33.23 9.99 -20.05
C PRO A 542 32.79 11.29 -20.73
N ARG A 543 32.53 11.23 -22.04
CA ARG A 543 32.13 12.39 -22.86
C ARG A 543 30.70 12.35 -23.35
N ASP A 544 30.05 11.19 -23.24
CA ASP A 544 28.69 10.93 -23.66
C ASP A 544 28.02 9.86 -22.78
N GLU A 545 26.74 9.58 -23.04
CA GLU A 545 25.98 8.57 -22.32
C GLU A 545 26.63 7.19 -22.40
N LYS A 546 27.08 6.78 -23.58
CA LYS A 546 27.65 5.46 -23.82
C LYS A 546 28.92 5.22 -22.99
N SER A 547 29.83 6.20 -22.99
CA SER A 547 31.07 6.15 -22.19
C SER A 547 30.80 6.25 -20.70
N PHE A 548 29.79 7.04 -20.27
CA PHE A 548 29.38 7.10 -18.88
C PHE A 548 28.82 5.77 -18.38
N LEU A 549 27.97 5.12 -19.17
CA LEU A 549 27.35 3.81 -18.81
C LEU A 549 28.37 2.67 -18.78
N ALA A 550 29.50 2.82 -19.44
CA ALA A 550 30.61 1.85 -19.40
C ALA A 550 31.37 1.89 -18.06
N VAL A 551 31.24 2.98 -17.29
CA VAL A 551 31.94 3.13 -16.00
C VAL A 551 31.29 2.30 -14.93
N LYS A 552 32.07 1.50 -14.20
CA LYS A 552 31.57 0.66 -13.10
C LYS A 552 30.92 1.52 -12.00
N GLY A 553 29.65 1.27 -11.76
CA GLY A 553 28.86 2.03 -10.77
C GLY A 553 28.12 3.25 -11.32
N ALA A 554 28.26 3.56 -12.63
CA ALA A 554 27.57 4.67 -13.30
C ALA A 554 26.42 4.17 -14.20
N GLY A 555 25.45 3.48 -13.64
CA GLY A 555 24.33 2.87 -14.38
C GLY A 555 23.28 3.88 -14.91
N PRO A 556 22.28 3.39 -15.73
CA PRO A 556 21.30 4.24 -16.42
C PRO A 556 20.55 5.20 -15.50
N GLY A 557 20.15 4.78 -14.31
CA GLY A 557 19.48 5.66 -13.34
C GLY A 557 20.34 6.77 -12.75
N ARG A 558 21.68 6.64 -12.81
CA ARG A 558 22.61 7.72 -12.47
C ARG A 558 22.87 8.63 -13.66
N TRP A 559 22.83 8.09 -14.90
CA TRP A 559 22.86 8.87 -16.12
C TRP A 559 21.71 9.88 -16.16
N GLN A 560 20.49 9.42 -16.05
CA GLN A 560 19.28 10.25 -16.11
C GLN A 560 19.28 11.40 -15.08
N ARG A 561 19.90 11.21 -13.91
CA ARG A 561 19.88 12.22 -12.84
C ARG A 561 21.10 13.10 -12.81
N TYR A 562 22.24 12.59 -13.19
CA TYR A 562 23.53 13.24 -12.92
C TYR A 562 24.47 13.19 -14.13
N GLY A 563 24.18 12.40 -15.16
CA GLY A 563 25.08 12.10 -16.27
C GLY A 563 25.56 13.34 -16.99
N GLU A 564 24.65 14.24 -17.39
CA GLU A 564 25.00 15.48 -18.08
C GLU A 564 25.91 16.40 -17.23
N ARG A 565 25.64 16.51 -15.93
CA ARG A 565 26.44 17.32 -15.00
C ARG A 565 27.84 16.72 -14.78
N VAL A 566 27.97 15.39 -14.78
CA VAL A 566 29.25 14.69 -14.71
C VAL A 566 30.05 14.89 -16.01
N VAL A 567 29.39 14.67 -17.14
CA VAL A 567 30.05 14.83 -18.47
C VAL A 567 30.45 16.26 -18.74
N ALA A 568 29.73 17.26 -18.25
CA ALA A 568 30.15 18.66 -18.33
C ALA A 568 31.51 18.89 -17.65
N ILE A 569 31.77 18.21 -16.52
CA ILE A 569 33.11 18.32 -15.83
C ILE A 569 34.18 17.55 -16.60
N THR A 570 33.87 16.33 -17.06
CA THR A 570 34.87 15.47 -17.71
C THR A 570 35.21 15.89 -19.14
N ARG A 571 34.32 16.63 -19.83
CA ARG A 571 34.59 17.23 -21.16
C ARG A 571 35.60 18.39 -21.16
N THR A 572 35.66 19.13 -20.07
CA THR A 572 36.52 20.32 -19.96
C THR A 572 37.98 19.99 -19.71
N THR A 573 38.33 18.72 -19.53
CA THR A 573 39.71 18.28 -19.27
C THR A 573 40.28 17.65 -20.52
N ALA A 574 41.32 18.23 -21.08
CA ALA A 574 42.07 17.61 -22.18
C ALA A 574 42.83 16.37 -21.66
N PRO A 575 43.00 15.29 -22.45
CA PRO A 575 43.83 14.20 -22.03
C PRO A 575 45.24 14.66 -21.80
N SER A 576 45.74 14.61 -20.56
CA SER A 576 47.12 14.91 -20.25
C SER A 576 47.99 13.67 -20.54
N ASP A 577 48.82 13.78 -21.57
CA ASP A 577 50.04 12.98 -21.69
C ASP A 577 50.98 13.41 -20.55
N SER A 578 50.93 12.69 -19.44
CA SER A 578 51.94 12.86 -18.39
C SER A 578 52.16 11.57 -17.61
N THR A 579 53.34 11.07 -17.71
CA THR A 579 54.05 10.10 -16.87
C THR A 579 53.86 10.37 -15.38
N PRO A 580 53.82 9.34 -14.51
CA PRO A 580 53.53 9.50 -13.09
C PRO A 580 54.68 10.15 -12.35
N VAL A 581 54.40 11.27 -11.69
CA VAL A 581 55.29 11.83 -10.65
C VAL A 581 54.86 11.22 -9.31
N VAL A 582 55.75 10.47 -8.70
CA VAL A 582 55.67 10.00 -7.33
C VAL A 582 55.93 11.18 -6.41
N SER A 583 54.96 11.63 -5.63
CA SER A 583 55.18 12.61 -4.55
C SER A 583 54.88 11.95 -3.20
N GLU A 584 55.85 12.10 -2.31
CA GLU A 584 55.87 11.65 -0.91
C GLU A 584 54.74 12.27 -0.05
N PRO A 585 54.42 11.67 1.12
CA PRO A 585 53.31 12.12 1.94
C PRO A 585 53.68 13.37 2.74
N GLY A 586 53.06 14.48 2.37
CA GLY A 586 53.25 15.79 3.04
C GLY A 586 51.98 16.23 3.79
N ALA A 587 52.19 16.35 5.10
CA ALA A 587 51.54 17.21 6.09
C ALA A 587 50.06 17.62 5.92
N GLN A 588 49.25 17.17 6.87
CA GLN A 588 47.96 17.75 7.20
C GLN A 588 48.03 19.27 7.36
N ARG A 589 47.35 19.99 6.50
CA ARG A 589 47.00 21.40 6.74
C ARG A 589 45.60 21.46 7.34
N ASP A 590 45.60 21.88 8.59
CA ASP A 590 44.43 22.30 9.35
C ASP A 590 43.80 23.53 8.64
N LEU A 591 42.68 23.35 8.01
CA LEU A 591 41.85 24.44 7.50
C LEU A 591 40.79 24.74 8.55
N GLY A 592 41.06 25.76 9.38
CA GLY A 592 40.14 26.32 10.34
C GLY A 592 38.85 26.75 9.66
N PHE A 593 37.77 26.15 10.08
CA PHE A 593 36.40 26.56 9.75
C PHE A 593 35.95 27.58 10.79
N GLU A 594 35.82 28.84 10.43
CA GLU A 594 35.01 29.78 11.18
C GLU A 594 33.53 29.41 11.11
N PRO A 595 32.79 29.47 12.22
CA PRO A 595 31.40 29.16 12.24
C PRO A 595 30.57 30.26 11.54
N VAL A 596 29.86 29.89 10.50
CA VAL A 596 28.85 30.75 9.85
C VAL A 596 27.71 31.03 10.85
N PRO A 597 27.29 32.29 11.03
CA PRO A 597 26.28 32.66 12.03
C PRO A 597 24.95 32.01 11.74
N VAL A 598 24.37 31.43 12.80
CA VAL A 598 23.04 30.82 12.83
C VAL A 598 21.99 31.87 12.45
N ARG A 599 21.35 31.73 11.32
CA ARG A 599 20.18 32.53 10.95
C ARG A 599 19.07 32.28 11.99
N LYS A 600 18.57 33.40 12.52
CA LYS A 600 17.43 33.46 13.45
C LYS A 600 16.26 32.58 12.96
N LYS A 601 15.68 31.84 13.88
CA LYS A 601 14.42 31.08 13.72
C LYS A 601 13.38 31.98 13.04
N VAL A 602 12.92 31.55 11.89
CA VAL A 602 11.63 31.97 11.33
C VAL A 602 10.57 31.39 12.24
N PRO A 603 9.59 32.17 12.74
CA PRO A 603 8.51 31.64 13.55
C PRO A 603 7.77 30.57 12.74
N ALA A 604 7.47 29.47 13.40
CA ALA A 604 6.60 28.43 12.85
C ALA A 604 5.27 29.10 12.49
N GLY A 605 5.05 29.34 11.21
CA GLY A 605 3.75 29.66 10.68
C GLY A 605 2.85 28.46 10.99
N GLY A 606 1.76 28.73 11.71
CA GLY A 606 0.75 27.74 11.97
C GLY A 606 0.28 27.15 10.66
N ASP A 607 0.18 25.82 10.63
CA ASP A 607 -0.46 25.06 9.56
C ASP A 607 -1.97 25.38 9.57
N ASP A 608 -2.32 26.54 9.07
CA ASP A 608 -3.69 26.91 8.73
C ASP A 608 -3.99 26.35 7.32
N TYR A 609 -3.99 25.02 7.19
CA TYR A 609 -4.68 24.38 6.09
C TYR A 609 -6.15 24.42 6.46
N GLY A 610 -6.85 25.42 5.93
CA GLY A 610 -8.29 25.46 5.88
C GLY A 610 -8.86 24.12 5.40
N PRO A 611 -10.12 23.80 5.73
CA PRO A 611 -10.73 22.54 5.33
C PRO A 611 -10.56 22.40 3.81
N ALA A 612 -10.08 21.21 3.38
CA ALA A 612 -10.01 20.86 1.97
C ALA A 612 -11.34 21.24 1.32
N PRO A 613 -11.36 21.92 0.16
CA PRO A 613 -12.59 22.35 -0.47
C PRO A 613 -13.50 21.13 -0.54
N ARG A 614 -14.68 21.21 0.09
CA ARG A 614 -15.74 20.21 -0.06
C ARG A 614 -15.94 20.04 -1.55
N ALA A 615 -15.65 18.87 -2.09
CA ALA A 615 -16.05 18.55 -3.44
C ALA A 615 -17.56 18.82 -3.53
N PRO A 616 -18.02 19.67 -4.45
CA PRO A 616 -19.45 19.88 -4.60
C PRO A 616 -20.07 18.50 -4.81
N SER A 617 -21.09 18.14 -4.04
CA SER A 617 -21.92 16.97 -4.28
C SER A 617 -22.64 17.19 -5.61
N SER A 618 -22.00 16.80 -6.71
CA SER A 618 -22.57 16.91 -8.03
C SER A 618 -23.39 15.65 -8.25
N ASP A 619 -24.69 15.82 -8.34
CA ASP A 619 -25.62 14.77 -8.76
C ASP A 619 -25.27 14.37 -10.20
N LEU A 620 -25.17 13.06 -10.48
CA LEU A 620 -24.91 12.52 -11.80
C LEU A 620 -25.84 13.14 -12.85
N TRP A 621 -27.10 13.31 -12.52
CA TRP A 621 -28.14 13.85 -13.42
C TRP A 621 -27.97 15.32 -13.67
N ALA A 622 -27.52 16.11 -12.71
CA ALA A 622 -27.17 17.51 -12.90
C ALA A 622 -25.96 17.66 -13.83
N LEU A 623 -25.00 16.77 -13.76
CA LEU A 623 -23.84 16.75 -14.66
C LEU A 623 -24.24 16.36 -16.09
N ASP A 624 -25.10 15.36 -16.26
CA ASP A 624 -25.60 14.94 -17.56
C ASP A 624 -26.43 16.06 -18.23
N ALA A 625 -27.34 16.67 -17.48
CA ALA A 625 -28.13 17.82 -17.93
C ALA A 625 -27.28 19.05 -18.28
N ALA A 626 -26.13 19.23 -17.61
CA ALA A 626 -25.17 20.29 -17.93
C ALA A 626 -24.27 19.97 -19.14
N GLY A 627 -24.46 18.81 -19.79
CA GLY A 627 -23.67 18.41 -20.97
C GLY A 627 -22.29 17.88 -20.65
N ALA A 628 -22.01 17.48 -19.39
CA ALA A 628 -20.71 16.97 -18.99
C ALA A 628 -20.33 15.69 -19.77
N THR A 629 -19.05 15.58 -20.10
CA THR A 629 -18.48 14.35 -20.70
C THR A 629 -18.45 13.21 -19.68
N LEU A 630 -18.33 11.98 -20.16
CA LEU A 630 -18.20 10.82 -19.29
C LEU A 630 -17.00 10.96 -18.32
N ASN A 631 -15.89 11.52 -18.80
CA ASN A 631 -14.70 11.78 -17.99
C ASN A 631 -14.94 12.80 -16.87
N GLU A 632 -15.61 13.91 -17.19
CA GLU A 632 -15.97 14.91 -16.18
C GLU A 632 -16.91 14.34 -15.13
N MET A 633 -17.90 13.52 -15.54
CA MET A 633 -18.78 12.81 -14.61
C MET A 633 -17.99 11.87 -13.70
N CYS A 634 -17.09 11.06 -14.28
CA CYS A 634 -16.24 10.14 -13.51
C CYS A 634 -15.35 10.86 -12.50
N THR A 635 -14.72 11.96 -12.93
CA THR A 635 -13.83 12.76 -12.08
C THR A 635 -14.60 13.41 -10.93
N ARG A 636 -15.73 14.05 -11.21
CA ARG A 636 -16.54 14.78 -10.21
C ARG A 636 -17.26 13.83 -9.24
N LEU A 637 -17.74 12.69 -9.74
CA LEU A 637 -18.43 11.68 -8.93
C LEU A 637 -17.48 10.68 -8.28
N ARG A 638 -16.20 10.67 -8.67
CA ARG A 638 -15.18 9.70 -8.26
C ARG A 638 -15.60 8.24 -8.54
N LYS A 639 -16.21 8.04 -9.72
CA LYS A 639 -16.72 6.76 -10.20
C LYS A 639 -15.98 6.33 -11.46
N THR A 640 -15.93 5.01 -11.72
CA THR A 640 -15.40 4.47 -12.98
C THR A 640 -16.38 4.73 -14.13
N ALA A 641 -15.88 4.72 -15.37
CA ALA A 641 -16.70 4.88 -16.57
C ALA A 641 -17.81 3.80 -16.65
N ALA A 642 -17.51 2.57 -16.24
CA ALA A 642 -18.48 1.48 -16.19
C ALA A 642 -19.60 1.73 -15.15
N GLU A 643 -19.26 2.27 -13.99
CA GLU A 643 -20.23 2.62 -12.94
C GLU A 643 -21.14 3.77 -13.40
N VAL A 644 -20.55 4.82 -13.96
CA VAL A 644 -21.31 5.97 -14.50
C VAL A 644 -22.23 5.51 -15.63
N ALA A 645 -21.73 4.73 -16.59
CA ALA A 645 -22.54 4.20 -17.69
C ALA A 645 -23.67 3.28 -17.21
N SER A 646 -23.41 2.45 -16.16
CA SER A 646 -24.44 1.60 -15.57
C SER A 646 -25.54 2.41 -14.90
N GLU A 647 -25.19 3.44 -14.14
CA GLU A 647 -26.16 4.31 -13.46
C GLU A 647 -26.98 5.14 -14.44
N LEU A 648 -26.35 5.62 -15.50
CA LEU A 648 -27.07 6.31 -16.59
C LEU A 648 -28.05 5.38 -17.31
N ALA A 649 -27.62 4.12 -17.56
CA ALA A 649 -28.51 3.11 -18.16
C ALA A 649 -29.69 2.73 -17.24
N ASP A 650 -29.44 2.62 -15.92
CA ASP A 650 -30.48 2.36 -14.93
C ASP A 650 -31.47 3.53 -14.80
N GLY A 651 -30.95 4.74 -14.80
CA GLY A 651 -31.79 5.94 -14.77
C GLY A 651 -32.61 6.15 -16.05
N ALA A 652 -32.02 5.86 -17.20
CA ALA A 652 -32.74 5.89 -18.46
C ALA A 652 -33.90 4.87 -18.51
N ARG A 653 -33.68 3.67 -17.94
CA ARG A 653 -34.75 2.68 -17.73
C ARG A 653 -35.83 3.15 -16.74
N ALA A 654 -35.45 4.01 -15.79
CA ALA A 654 -36.38 4.64 -14.85
C ALA A 654 -37.05 5.92 -15.41
N GLY A 655 -36.90 6.18 -16.70
CA GLY A 655 -37.57 7.32 -17.41
C GLY A 655 -36.79 8.63 -17.42
N LYS A 656 -35.52 8.65 -17.03
CA LYS A 656 -34.67 9.84 -17.14
C LYS A 656 -34.09 9.96 -18.54
N THR A 657 -34.06 11.17 -19.07
CA THR A 657 -33.48 11.43 -20.38
C THR A 657 -31.97 11.45 -20.32
N VAL A 658 -31.30 10.66 -21.17
CA VAL A 658 -29.84 10.58 -21.29
C VAL A 658 -29.46 10.72 -22.75
N ASP A 659 -28.57 11.64 -23.06
CA ASP A 659 -28.02 11.78 -24.43
C ASP A 659 -26.88 10.76 -24.65
N VAL A 660 -27.28 9.54 -24.99
CA VAL A 660 -26.38 8.40 -25.19
C VAL A 660 -25.43 8.62 -26.37
N ALA A 661 -25.89 9.32 -27.43
CA ALA A 661 -25.06 9.60 -28.60
C ALA A 661 -23.92 10.57 -28.28
N ARG A 662 -24.16 11.56 -27.42
CA ARG A 662 -23.13 12.48 -26.89
C ARG A 662 -22.09 11.74 -26.07
N LEU A 663 -22.51 10.78 -25.25
CA LEU A 663 -21.64 10.07 -24.31
C LEU A 663 -20.79 8.97 -24.96
N LEU A 664 -21.34 8.25 -25.95
CA LEU A 664 -20.70 7.08 -26.55
C LEU A 664 -20.33 7.28 -28.06
N GLY A 665 -20.77 8.35 -28.68
CA GLY A 665 -20.63 8.60 -30.13
C GLY A 665 -21.76 7.98 -30.95
N THR A 666 -22.27 8.73 -31.93
CA THR A 666 -23.43 8.36 -32.74
C THR A 666 -23.22 7.04 -33.48
N ASP A 667 -22.10 6.91 -34.21
CA ASP A 667 -21.80 5.74 -35.03
C ASP A 667 -21.74 4.47 -34.19
N ARG A 668 -21.20 4.60 -32.97
CA ARG A 668 -21.03 3.48 -32.02
C ARG A 668 -22.39 3.03 -31.48
N VAL A 669 -23.26 3.97 -31.13
CA VAL A 669 -24.60 3.67 -30.63
C VAL A 669 -25.43 2.99 -31.76
N GLU A 670 -25.33 3.47 -33.00
CA GLU A 670 -26.00 2.84 -34.13
C GLU A 670 -25.52 1.41 -34.40
N ALA A 671 -24.22 1.18 -34.35
CA ALA A 671 -23.65 -0.14 -34.51
C ALA A 671 -24.09 -1.13 -33.40
N ILE A 672 -24.14 -0.66 -32.15
CA ILE A 672 -24.63 -1.48 -31.02
C ILE A 672 -26.12 -1.82 -31.23
N ARG A 673 -26.94 -0.84 -31.59
CA ARG A 673 -28.36 -1.06 -31.86
C ARG A 673 -28.59 -1.97 -33.06
N ALA A 674 -27.76 -1.88 -34.09
CA ALA A 674 -27.82 -2.79 -35.25
C ALA A 674 -27.45 -4.23 -34.84
N ALA A 675 -26.44 -4.42 -34.06
CA ALA A 675 -26.02 -5.73 -33.55
C ALA A 675 -27.05 -6.36 -32.59
N ALA A 676 -27.86 -5.55 -31.94
CA ALA A 676 -28.92 -6.00 -31.04
C ALA A 676 -30.15 -6.58 -31.74
N ARG A 677 -30.35 -6.26 -33.04
CA ARG A 677 -31.47 -6.80 -33.81
C ARG A 677 -31.40 -8.34 -33.84
N GLY A 678 -32.41 -8.99 -33.29
CA GLY A 678 -32.50 -10.46 -33.19
C GLY A 678 -31.57 -11.09 -32.12
N ALA A 679 -31.15 -10.30 -31.12
CA ALA A 679 -30.41 -10.79 -29.96
C ALA A 679 -31.29 -10.94 -28.69
N GLU A 680 -32.61 -10.76 -28.80
CA GLU A 680 -33.60 -10.94 -27.71
C GLU A 680 -33.20 -10.33 -26.35
N GLY A 681 -32.48 -9.20 -26.36
CA GLY A 681 -32.03 -8.52 -25.14
C GLY A 681 -30.78 -9.12 -24.48
N ASP A 682 -30.18 -10.17 -25.05
CA ASP A 682 -28.94 -10.73 -24.56
C ASP A 682 -27.73 -9.83 -24.93
N VAL A 683 -27.32 -8.98 -23.98
CA VAL A 683 -26.17 -8.06 -24.15
C VAL A 683 -24.85 -8.78 -24.45
N VAL A 684 -24.70 -10.05 -24.05
CA VAL A 684 -23.51 -10.84 -24.33
C VAL A 684 -23.52 -11.31 -25.80
N ALA A 685 -24.70 -11.70 -26.31
CA ALA A 685 -24.86 -12.01 -27.73
C ALA A 685 -24.65 -10.76 -28.60
N VAL A 686 -25.14 -9.59 -28.19
CA VAL A 686 -24.88 -8.30 -28.86
C VAL A 686 -23.38 -8.04 -28.90
N ARG A 687 -22.67 -8.17 -27.79
CA ARG A 687 -21.21 -7.98 -27.71
C ARG A 687 -20.44 -8.84 -28.71
N ARG A 688 -20.84 -10.10 -28.89
CA ARG A 688 -20.21 -11.04 -29.84
C ARG A 688 -20.39 -10.67 -31.31
N ARG A 689 -21.45 -9.92 -31.65
CA ARG A 689 -21.79 -9.49 -33.02
C ARG A 689 -21.18 -8.13 -33.39
N LEU A 690 -20.65 -7.39 -32.41
CA LEU A 690 -20.05 -6.08 -32.68
C LEU A 690 -18.71 -6.22 -33.39
N PRO A 691 -18.43 -5.38 -34.40
CA PRO A 691 -17.14 -5.34 -35.09
C PRO A 691 -16.04 -4.71 -34.25
N PHE A 692 -16.36 -4.25 -33.04
CA PHE A 692 -15.47 -3.63 -32.07
C PHE A 692 -15.84 -4.07 -30.65
N PRO A 693 -14.90 -4.06 -29.69
CA PRO A 693 -15.18 -4.36 -28.30
C PRO A 693 -16.05 -3.27 -27.67
N ALA A 694 -16.97 -3.68 -26.81
CA ALA A 694 -17.79 -2.80 -26.00
C ALA A 694 -18.00 -3.39 -24.61
N ALA A 695 -17.99 -2.54 -23.56
CA ALA A 695 -18.36 -2.96 -22.21
C ALA A 695 -19.85 -3.30 -22.15
N LEU A 696 -20.22 -4.25 -21.28
CA LEU A 696 -21.65 -4.60 -21.10
C LEU A 696 -22.47 -3.39 -20.61
N ALA A 697 -21.88 -2.51 -19.78
CA ALA A 697 -22.51 -1.28 -19.33
C ALA A 697 -22.75 -0.30 -20.49
N GLU A 698 -21.81 -0.18 -21.42
CA GLU A 698 -21.93 0.64 -22.63
C GLU A 698 -23.03 0.11 -23.55
N ILE A 699 -23.07 -1.22 -23.78
CA ILE A 699 -24.15 -1.84 -24.57
C ILE A 699 -25.51 -1.62 -23.91
N ARG A 700 -25.62 -1.78 -22.61
CA ARG A 700 -26.87 -1.49 -21.87
C ARG A 700 -27.31 -0.04 -22.03
N LEU A 701 -26.36 0.90 -21.91
CA LEU A 701 -26.63 2.33 -22.07
C LEU A 701 -27.08 2.66 -23.52
N ALA A 702 -26.39 2.09 -24.53
CA ALA A 702 -26.72 2.28 -25.92
C ALA A 702 -28.10 1.68 -26.33
N LEU A 703 -28.55 0.65 -25.63
CA LEU A 703 -29.84 -0.01 -25.87
C LEU A 703 -31.01 0.62 -25.10
N THR A 704 -30.77 1.55 -24.18
CA THR A 704 -31.85 2.30 -23.53
C THR A 704 -32.52 3.22 -24.54
N ARG A 705 -33.84 3.18 -24.58
CA ARG A 705 -34.65 4.10 -25.42
C ARG A 705 -35.05 5.33 -24.62
N PRO A 706 -35.30 6.45 -25.28
CA PRO A 706 -35.79 7.67 -24.61
C PRO A 706 -37.12 7.48 -23.84
N ASP A 707 -37.88 6.44 -24.22
CA ASP A 707 -39.17 6.05 -23.62
C ASP A 707 -39.08 5.01 -22.51
N GLY A 708 -37.85 4.64 -22.09
CA GLY A 708 -37.63 3.68 -21.00
C GLY A 708 -37.85 2.20 -21.37
N SER A 709 -38.20 1.86 -22.60
CA SER A 709 -38.39 0.48 -23.06
C SER A 709 -37.05 -0.13 -23.52
N THR A 710 -36.80 -1.41 -23.18
CA THR A 710 -35.72 -2.19 -23.76
C THR A 710 -36.16 -2.84 -25.05
N GLY A 711 -35.46 -2.57 -26.15
CA GLY A 711 -35.75 -3.18 -27.45
C GLY A 711 -35.02 -4.50 -27.66
#